data_c5bcb518071c195d7bdb95d46bf4989c
#
_entry.id   c5bcb518071c195d7bdb95d46bf4989c
#
_cell.length_a   1.000
_cell.length_b   1.000
_cell.length_c   1.000
_cell.angle_alpha   90.00
_cell.angle_beta   90.00
_cell.angle_gamma   90.00
#
_symmetry.space_group_name_H-M   'P 1'
#
loop_
_entity.id
_entity.type
_entity.pdbx_description
1 polymer ?
#
loop_
_entity_poly.entity_id
_entity_poly.type
_entity_poly.pdbx_seq_one_letter_code
_entity_poly.pdbx_strand_id
1 'polypeptide(L)'
;MPRPFSVALPPWLTHALRAQRGPVPWNAVLRGALAAGPLLLAAVLAGRESVGVMAALGAMLAGINDRPGSRRTAVHRIGVPGLAGATGLVVGTYAGEGLGAVPLTLILTALGLLAGAVSAVGPVSSGAGTQLLVAAAIGAGMPLPEPGWQRALFFLAGGAWLIVLRLALPTPGALAHDFRFDGERVAVADVYDAIAELLAAAGGEQAGARRAALTAALDHAQDALAGPRLRRYASSSAERRLRAQYAAALPLAEAATALAWAGDALPARTAKGPRRLAVAVRTGEPCGPLPAPARSVPGLRALDDALLHAAETFDRGGKQTGGRKPGSRQEIDGKKAGDEHGAALHSDTGTNPLDRGARQTAHKGLRLRPLRAKALLRTVTGPGGREYGFRVALCYGASAAVAQALHHVHWYWLPATAVFLVKPDLGPLVSRVLNRAAGTVLGALVFAGFAAVLPRPEGLVALVAISGALIPVATRHFAAQTAVVTVLVLALVMVGGEPEASWSRIGETLLACAIVLIVGHLPAPGQRGGNVRARLDAATDAAHAYLTHVLSGADDRAARWALRREAYRKLAEARAAIDRAAAELPTLARHTEGTGEVAATLERLVDTTTACAVHLDDTGRLTPRHTERLATLLDELVEQRERAGLADPPADLLSA
;
A
#
# COMPACT_ATOMS: atom_id res chain seq x y z
N MET A 1 -8.40 -31.36 -34.88
CA MET A 1 -8.82 -31.59 -33.51
C MET A 1 -9.60 -30.38 -33.01
N PRO A 2 -10.87 -30.49 -32.60
CA PRO A 2 -11.61 -29.35 -32.07
C PRO A 2 -10.95 -28.89 -30.77
N ARG A 3 -10.71 -27.56 -30.68
CA ARG A 3 -10.19 -26.93 -29.46
C ARG A 3 -11.20 -27.19 -28.31
N PRO A 4 -10.75 -27.62 -27.11
CA PRO A 4 -11.65 -27.77 -25.97
C PRO A 4 -12.32 -26.42 -25.71
N PHE A 5 -13.65 -26.45 -25.53
CA PHE A 5 -14.44 -25.29 -25.12
C PHE A 5 -13.88 -24.78 -23.79
N SER A 6 -13.02 -23.77 -23.85
CA SER A 6 -12.65 -23.01 -22.65
C SER A 6 -13.88 -22.18 -22.29
N VAL A 7 -14.66 -22.66 -21.33
CA VAL A 7 -15.69 -21.85 -20.70
C VAL A 7 -14.98 -20.68 -20.04
N ALA A 8 -15.02 -19.53 -20.68
CA ALA A 8 -14.46 -18.30 -20.11
C ALA A 8 -15.29 -17.98 -18.85
N LEU A 9 -14.69 -18.17 -17.68
CA LEU A 9 -15.31 -17.82 -16.41
C LEU A 9 -15.64 -16.32 -16.38
N PRO A 10 -16.78 -15.91 -15.82
CA PRO A 10 -17.11 -14.49 -15.70
C PRO A 10 -16.01 -13.69 -15.00
N PRO A 11 -15.74 -12.42 -15.37
CA PRO A 11 -14.67 -11.62 -14.79
C PRO A 11 -14.68 -11.52 -13.27
N TRP A 12 -15.88 -11.40 -12.66
CA TRP A 12 -16.04 -11.37 -11.20
C TRP A 12 -15.63 -12.69 -10.52
N LEU A 13 -15.85 -13.84 -11.18
CA LEU A 13 -15.47 -15.14 -10.65
C LEU A 13 -13.97 -15.39 -10.81
N THR A 14 -13.39 -15.01 -11.94
CA THR A 14 -11.93 -15.07 -12.12
C THR A 14 -11.20 -14.19 -11.11
N HIS A 15 -11.74 -13.01 -10.80
CA HIS A 15 -11.22 -12.14 -9.76
C HIS A 15 -11.36 -12.76 -8.36
N ALA A 16 -12.49 -13.40 -8.06
CA ALA A 16 -12.73 -14.07 -6.77
C ALA A 16 -11.74 -15.22 -6.52
N LEU A 17 -11.36 -15.96 -7.56
CA LEU A 17 -10.43 -17.09 -7.49
C LEU A 17 -8.94 -16.70 -7.57
N ARG A 18 -8.64 -15.43 -7.89
CA ARG A 18 -7.27 -14.97 -8.07
C ARG A 18 -6.53 -14.88 -6.75
N ALA A 19 -5.51 -15.73 -6.57
CA ALA A 19 -4.58 -15.66 -5.45
C ALA A 19 -3.30 -14.91 -5.82
N GLN A 20 -2.83 -14.03 -4.95
CA GLN A 20 -1.54 -13.36 -5.13
C GLN A 20 -0.40 -14.35 -4.86
N ARG A 21 0.48 -14.55 -5.85
CA ARG A 21 1.68 -15.38 -5.70
C ARG A 21 2.84 -14.55 -5.15
N GLY A 22 3.64 -15.15 -4.26
CA GLY A 22 4.82 -14.49 -3.70
C GLY A 22 5.52 -15.39 -2.67
N PRO A 23 6.74 -15.06 -2.22
CA PRO A 23 7.45 -15.81 -1.18
C PRO A 23 6.71 -15.70 0.16
N VAL A 24 6.82 -16.73 1.00
CA VAL A 24 6.21 -16.73 2.34
C VAL A 24 6.91 -15.71 3.23
N PRO A 25 6.18 -14.77 3.86
CA PRO A 25 6.78 -13.75 4.71
C PRO A 25 7.04 -14.29 6.12
N TRP A 26 8.05 -15.16 6.29
CA TRP A 26 8.34 -15.87 7.53
C TRP A 26 8.42 -14.98 8.77
N ASN A 27 8.97 -13.77 8.63
CA ASN A 27 9.01 -12.81 9.74
C ASN A 27 7.63 -12.36 10.20
N ALA A 28 6.71 -12.19 9.26
CA ALA A 28 5.33 -11.83 9.59
C ALA A 28 4.59 -13.03 10.19
N VAL A 29 4.88 -14.25 9.71
CA VAL A 29 4.35 -15.50 10.26
C VAL A 29 4.75 -15.65 11.73
N LEU A 30 6.06 -15.50 12.04
CA LEU A 30 6.55 -15.56 13.42
C LEU A 30 5.92 -14.49 14.32
N ARG A 31 5.85 -13.26 13.83
CA ARG A 31 5.18 -12.18 14.58
C ARG A 31 3.69 -12.46 14.81
N GLY A 32 3.01 -13.00 13.80
CA GLY A 32 1.60 -13.36 13.92
C GLY A 32 1.36 -14.43 14.98
N ALA A 33 2.21 -15.46 15.05
CA ALA A 33 2.16 -16.47 16.10
C ALA A 33 2.36 -15.88 17.51
N LEU A 34 3.32 -14.96 17.64
CA LEU A 34 3.68 -14.33 18.92
C LEU A 34 2.77 -13.16 19.30
N ALA A 35 1.88 -12.71 18.41
CA ALA A 35 1.05 -11.54 18.66
C ALA A 35 -0.12 -11.83 19.61
N ALA A 36 -0.99 -12.78 19.27
CA ALA A 36 -2.22 -13.04 20.02
C ALA A 36 -2.06 -14.21 20.99
N GLY A 37 -1.38 -15.29 20.59
CA GLY A 37 -1.25 -16.51 21.38
C GLY A 37 -0.66 -16.32 22.77
N PRO A 38 0.54 -15.75 22.93
CA PRO A 38 1.17 -15.53 24.23
C PRO A 38 0.39 -14.61 25.17
N LEU A 39 -0.27 -13.57 24.62
CA LEU A 39 -1.12 -12.67 25.42
C LEU A 39 -2.32 -13.41 25.99
N LEU A 40 -2.98 -14.21 25.16
CA LEU A 40 -4.12 -15.01 25.56
C LEU A 40 -3.69 -16.08 26.59
N LEU A 41 -2.57 -16.77 26.36
CA LEU A 41 -2.02 -17.75 27.30
C LEU A 41 -1.74 -17.13 28.65
N ALA A 42 -1.05 -16.00 28.70
CA ALA A 42 -0.74 -15.31 29.95
C ALA A 42 -2.02 -14.91 30.72
N ALA A 43 -3.05 -14.46 30.00
CA ALA A 43 -4.32 -14.09 30.62
C ALA A 43 -5.10 -15.30 31.14
N VAL A 44 -5.13 -16.42 30.40
CA VAL A 44 -5.76 -17.69 30.83
C VAL A 44 -5.05 -18.22 32.10
N LEU A 45 -3.73 -18.25 32.11
CA LEU A 45 -2.95 -18.68 33.31
C LEU A 45 -3.16 -17.75 34.51
N ALA A 46 -3.50 -16.48 34.29
CA ALA A 46 -3.82 -15.51 35.33
C ALA A 46 -5.32 -15.53 35.73
N GLY A 47 -6.16 -16.39 35.16
CA GLY A 47 -7.61 -16.43 35.39
C GLY A 47 -8.36 -15.18 34.93
N ARG A 48 -7.83 -14.45 33.92
CA ARG A 48 -8.38 -13.20 33.39
C ARG A 48 -8.66 -13.30 31.89
N GLU A 49 -9.49 -14.25 31.50
CA GLU A 49 -9.73 -14.64 30.12
C GLU A 49 -10.30 -13.49 29.29
N SER A 50 -11.22 -12.70 29.80
CA SER A 50 -11.83 -11.54 29.14
C SER A 50 -10.79 -10.48 28.74
N VAL A 51 -9.81 -10.22 29.63
CA VAL A 51 -8.66 -9.34 29.36
C VAL A 51 -7.81 -9.90 28.21
N GLY A 52 -7.54 -11.21 28.22
CA GLY A 52 -6.81 -11.90 27.18
C GLY A 52 -7.49 -11.83 25.82
N VAL A 53 -8.81 -12.01 25.79
CA VAL A 53 -9.62 -11.89 24.57
C VAL A 53 -9.51 -10.49 23.98
N MET A 54 -9.62 -9.42 24.79
CA MET A 54 -9.49 -8.05 24.31
C MET A 54 -8.08 -7.74 23.78
N ALA A 55 -7.04 -8.17 24.48
CA ALA A 55 -5.66 -7.98 24.04
C ALA A 55 -5.36 -8.77 22.75
N ALA A 56 -5.81 -10.03 22.65
CA ALA A 56 -5.66 -10.84 21.46
C ALA A 56 -6.43 -10.27 20.25
N LEU A 57 -7.63 -9.73 20.47
CA LEU A 57 -8.41 -9.04 19.44
C LEU A 57 -7.67 -7.80 18.93
N GLY A 58 -7.10 -6.99 19.82
CA GLY A 58 -6.27 -5.84 19.48
C GLY A 58 -5.03 -6.23 18.65
N ALA A 59 -4.34 -7.30 19.05
CA ALA A 59 -3.19 -7.85 18.33
C ALA A 59 -3.57 -8.41 16.94
N MET A 60 -4.72 -9.10 16.84
CA MET A 60 -5.24 -9.62 15.57
C MET A 60 -5.56 -8.50 14.58
N LEU A 61 -6.32 -7.49 15.00
CA LEU A 61 -6.68 -6.35 14.15
C LEU A 61 -5.45 -5.52 13.75
N ALA A 62 -4.46 -5.40 14.64
CA ALA A 62 -3.16 -4.83 14.34
C ALA A 62 -2.40 -5.66 13.29
N GLY A 63 -2.45 -7.00 13.38
CA GLY A 63 -1.83 -7.94 12.44
C GLY A 63 -2.38 -7.85 11.01
N ILE A 64 -3.66 -7.57 10.86
CA ILE A 64 -4.28 -7.34 9.54
C ILE A 64 -3.68 -6.08 8.86
N ASN A 65 -3.23 -5.10 9.63
CA ASN A 65 -2.60 -3.87 9.15
C ASN A 65 -1.06 -3.96 9.06
N ASP A 66 -0.44 -5.05 9.57
CA ASP A 66 1.01 -5.28 9.47
C ASP A 66 1.41 -5.70 8.05
N ARG A 67 1.68 -4.72 7.20
CA ARG A 67 2.14 -4.93 5.82
C ARG A 67 3.66 -4.84 5.74
N PRO A 68 4.29 -5.49 4.74
CA PRO A 68 5.71 -5.29 4.44
C PRO A 68 6.03 -3.81 4.26
N GLY A 69 7.22 -3.39 4.66
CA GLY A 69 7.68 -2.02 4.55
C GLY A 69 8.54 -1.60 5.74
N SER A 70 8.82 -0.30 5.84
CA SER A 70 9.68 0.23 6.88
C SER A 70 9.07 0.06 8.28
N ARG A 71 9.93 -0.14 9.29
CA ARG A 71 9.48 -0.27 10.69
C ARG A 71 8.80 1.00 11.20
N ARG A 72 9.22 2.16 10.72
CA ARG A 72 8.64 3.48 11.08
C ARG A 72 7.23 3.65 10.52
N THR A 73 7.03 3.28 9.25
CA THR A 73 5.69 3.31 8.65
C THR A 73 4.77 2.28 9.26
N ALA A 74 5.30 1.12 9.71
CA ALA A 74 4.50 0.11 10.39
C ALA A 74 3.91 0.62 11.71
N VAL A 75 4.68 1.38 12.53
CA VAL A 75 4.16 1.99 13.77
C VAL A 75 2.95 2.90 13.48
N HIS A 76 3.01 3.69 12.42
CA HIS A 76 1.90 4.56 12.03
C HIS A 76 0.72 3.76 11.45
N ARG A 77 0.98 2.75 10.62
CA ARG A 77 -0.05 1.87 10.02
C ARG A 77 -0.78 1.00 11.03
N ILE A 78 -0.12 0.64 12.13
CA ILE A 78 -0.72 -0.15 13.23
C ILE A 78 -1.29 0.78 14.30
N GLY A 79 -0.56 1.81 14.70
CA GLY A 79 -0.93 2.67 15.82
C GLY A 79 -2.16 3.54 15.55
N VAL A 80 -2.26 4.16 14.36
CA VAL A 80 -3.40 5.02 14.03
C VAL A 80 -4.71 4.23 13.97
N PRO A 81 -4.81 3.09 13.24
CA PRO A 81 -5.98 2.24 13.32
C PRO A 81 -6.25 1.69 14.72
N GLY A 82 -5.21 1.31 15.48
CA GLY A 82 -5.36 0.83 16.86
C GLY A 82 -6.01 1.88 17.78
N LEU A 83 -5.58 3.14 17.70
CA LEU A 83 -6.20 4.24 18.44
C LEU A 83 -7.66 4.48 18.01
N ALA A 84 -7.93 4.44 16.72
CA ALA A 84 -9.29 4.56 16.20
C ALA A 84 -10.18 3.40 16.69
N GLY A 85 -9.66 2.17 16.71
CA GLY A 85 -10.35 1.01 17.25
C GLY A 85 -10.65 1.15 18.75
N ALA A 86 -9.68 1.59 19.55
CA ALA A 86 -9.90 1.86 20.97
C ALA A 86 -10.98 2.92 21.21
N THR A 87 -10.98 4.00 20.41
CA THR A 87 -12.03 5.03 20.45
C THR A 87 -13.39 4.42 20.11
N GLY A 88 -13.46 3.60 19.03
CA GLY A 88 -14.68 2.90 18.67
C GLY A 88 -15.20 1.99 19.76
N LEU A 89 -14.30 1.23 20.42
CA LEU A 89 -14.64 0.34 21.51
C LEU A 89 -15.25 1.09 22.72
N VAL A 90 -14.64 2.23 23.11
CA VAL A 90 -15.17 3.09 24.16
C VAL A 90 -16.56 3.62 23.81
N VAL A 91 -16.69 4.21 22.63
CA VAL A 91 -17.98 4.78 22.18
C VAL A 91 -19.04 3.70 22.09
N GLY A 92 -18.69 2.53 21.51
CA GLY A 92 -19.61 1.41 21.39
C GLY A 92 -20.08 0.88 22.75
N THR A 93 -19.16 0.68 23.68
CA THR A 93 -19.51 0.15 25.02
C THR A 93 -20.47 1.09 25.75
N TYR A 94 -20.12 2.37 25.90
CA TYR A 94 -20.99 3.29 26.63
C TYR A 94 -22.33 3.60 25.92
N ALA A 95 -22.32 3.58 24.58
CA ALA A 95 -23.57 3.70 23.83
C ALA A 95 -24.45 2.46 23.96
N GLY A 96 -23.84 1.26 23.97
CA GLY A 96 -24.57 -0.01 24.12
C GLY A 96 -25.17 -0.21 25.53
N GLU A 97 -24.43 0.23 26.56
CA GLU A 97 -24.88 0.12 27.96
C GLU A 97 -25.95 1.17 28.33
N GLY A 98 -25.89 2.37 27.72
CA GLY A 98 -26.73 3.51 28.13
C GLY A 98 -27.93 3.81 27.25
N LEU A 99 -28.03 3.23 26.06
CA LEU A 99 -29.00 3.65 25.06
C LEU A 99 -29.86 2.49 24.55
N GLY A 100 -31.10 2.79 24.20
CA GLY A 100 -31.96 1.82 23.50
C GLY A 100 -31.53 1.59 22.04
N ALA A 101 -32.19 0.63 21.39
CA ALA A 101 -31.86 0.16 20.04
C ALA A 101 -31.82 1.28 18.97
N VAL A 102 -32.78 2.20 18.99
CA VAL A 102 -32.89 3.27 17.97
C VAL A 102 -31.75 4.27 18.11
N PRO A 103 -31.50 4.93 19.26
CA PRO A 103 -30.40 5.88 19.38
C PRO A 103 -29.01 5.21 19.19
N LEU A 104 -28.83 3.97 19.62
CA LEU A 104 -27.60 3.21 19.34
C LEU A 104 -27.38 3.04 17.83
N THR A 105 -28.43 2.63 17.09
CA THR A 105 -28.35 2.50 15.63
C THR A 105 -28.01 3.83 14.95
N LEU A 106 -28.57 4.94 15.41
CA LEU A 106 -28.27 6.27 14.88
C LEU A 106 -26.82 6.68 15.14
N ILE A 107 -26.28 6.43 16.32
CA ILE A 107 -24.86 6.69 16.65
C ILE A 107 -23.96 5.83 15.76
N LEU A 108 -24.23 4.54 15.64
CA LEU A 108 -23.45 3.65 14.77
C LEU A 108 -23.49 4.11 13.33
N THR A 109 -24.66 4.53 12.83
CA THR A 109 -24.82 5.08 11.46
C THR A 109 -24.00 6.36 11.27
N ALA A 110 -24.03 7.27 12.25
CA ALA A 110 -23.23 8.52 12.21
C ALA A 110 -21.71 8.22 12.24
N LEU A 111 -21.27 7.26 13.07
CA LEU A 111 -19.89 6.77 13.04
C LEU A 111 -19.54 6.18 11.68
N GLY A 112 -20.46 5.44 11.06
CA GLY A 112 -20.30 4.90 9.71
C GLY A 112 -20.08 5.98 8.67
N LEU A 113 -20.85 7.07 8.72
CA LEU A 113 -20.70 8.23 7.84
C LEU A 113 -19.32 8.88 8.01
N LEU A 114 -18.92 9.15 9.24
CA LEU A 114 -17.65 9.78 9.55
C LEU A 114 -16.46 8.91 9.14
N ALA A 115 -16.46 7.65 9.56
CA ALA A 115 -15.40 6.69 9.26
C ALA A 115 -15.27 6.42 7.76
N GLY A 116 -16.40 6.33 7.05
CA GLY A 116 -16.44 6.20 5.60
C GLY A 116 -15.85 7.42 4.91
N ALA A 117 -16.28 8.62 5.25
CA ALA A 117 -15.78 9.86 4.66
C ALA A 117 -14.26 10.03 4.88
N VAL A 118 -13.76 9.75 6.09
CA VAL A 118 -12.33 9.80 6.43
C VAL A 118 -11.52 8.71 5.69
N SER A 119 -12.13 7.57 5.41
CA SER A 119 -11.48 6.46 4.67
C SER A 119 -11.10 6.82 3.23
N ALA A 120 -11.73 7.85 2.64
CA ALA A 120 -11.38 8.35 1.30
C ALA A 120 -10.00 9.02 1.23
N VAL A 121 -9.40 9.37 2.36
CA VAL A 121 -8.10 10.06 2.42
C VAL A 121 -6.93 9.15 2.04
N GLY A 122 -7.00 7.86 2.40
CA GLY A 122 -5.94 6.91 2.05
C GLY A 122 -5.97 5.61 2.85
N PRO A 123 -5.00 4.70 2.62
CA PRO A 123 -5.03 3.34 3.18
C PRO A 123 -4.98 3.27 4.71
N VAL A 124 -4.24 4.18 5.37
CA VAL A 124 -4.15 4.21 6.84
C VAL A 124 -5.46 4.68 7.45
N SER A 125 -6.06 5.73 6.89
CA SER A 125 -7.37 6.25 7.35
C SER A 125 -8.50 5.26 7.03
N SER A 126 -8.44 4.54 5.92
CA SER A 126 -9.35 3.44 5.61
C SER A 126 -9.24 2.30 6.64
N GLY A 127 -8.01 1.93 7.04
CA GLY A 127 -7.78 1.01 8.14
C GLY A 127 -8.32 1.51 9.48
N ALA A 128 -8.12 2.79 9.78
CA ALA A 128 -8.60 3.43 10.99
C ALA A 128 -10.14 3.45 11.06
N GLY A 129 -10.81 3.83 9.96
CA GLY A 129 -12.27 3.79 9.87
C GLY A 129 -12.83 2.39 10.06
N THR A 130 -12.21 1.39 9.43
CA THR A 130 -12.61 -0.02 9.60
C THR A 130 -12.48 -0.48 11.06
N GLN A 131 -11.34 -0.21 11.72
CA GLN A 131 -11.15 -0.61 13.11
C GLN A 131 -12.07 0.13 14.07
N LEU A 132 -12.31 1.43 13.84
CA LEU A 132 -13.25 2.20 14.63
C LEU A 132 -14.65 1.56 14.60
N LEU A 133 -15.17 1.23 13.42
CA LEU A 133 -16.51 0.67 13.27
C LEU A 133 -16.63 -0.76 13.80
N VAL A 134 -15.66 -1.62 13.49
CA VAL A 134 -15.64 -3.01 14.01
C VAL A 134 -15.58 -3.01 15.53
N ALA A 135 -14.69 -2.20 16.12
CA ALA A 135 -14.55 -2.10 17.56
C ALA A 135 -15.78 -1.45 18.23
N ALA A 136 -16.44 -0.48 17.56
CA ALA A 136 -17.69 0.09 18.05
C ALA A 136 -18.82 -0.94 18.10
N ALA A 137 -18.96 -1.78 17.06
CA ALA A 137 -19.94 -2.86 17.07
C ALA A 137 -19.66 -3.87 18.21
N ILE A 138 -18.40 -4.31 18.34
CA ILE A 138 -17.98 -5.25 19.40
C ILE A 138 -18.20 -4.63 20.80
N GLY A 139 -17.80 -3.37 20.98
CA GLY A 139 -18.00 -2.66 22.24
C GLY A 139 -19.48 -2.56 22.64
N ALA A 140 -20.35 -2.31 21.67
CA ALA A 140 -21.78 -2.16 21.91
C ALA A 140 -22.52 -3.48 22.21
N GLY A 141 -22.02 -4.60 21.70
CA GLY A 141 -22.78 -5.87 21.76
C GLY A 141 -22.10 -7.00 22.52
N MET A 142 -20.79 -6.96 22.74
CA MET A 142 -20.06 -8.04 23.43
C MET A 142 -20.17 -7.90 24.94
N PRO A 143 -20.83 -8.87 25.65
CA PRO A 143 -20.99 -8.82 27.09
C PRO A 143 -19.67 -9.17 27.79
N LEU A 144 -18.94 -8.17 28.26
CA LEU A 144 -17.72 -8.34 29.04
C LEU A 144 -17.84 -7.62 30.38
N PRO A 145 -17.23 -8.16 31.46
CA PRO A 145 -17.37 -7.59 32.79
C PRO A 145 -16.59 -6.27 32.98
N GLU A 146 -15.56 -6.02 32.17
CA GLU A 146 -14.70 -4.84 32.33
C GLU A 146 -15.38 -3.58 31.81
N PRO A 147 -15.16 -2.41 32.43
CA PRO A 147 -15.63 -1.13 31.94
C PRO A 147 -14.96 -0.75 30.59
N GLY A 148 -15.64 0.02 29.78
CA GLY A 148 -15.25 0.33 28.38
C GLY A 148 -13.81 0.87 28.24
N TRP A 149 -13.35 1.70 29.19
CA TRP A 149 -11.97 2.23 29.18
C TRP A 149 -10.90 1.14 29.40
N GLN A 150 -11.17 0.14 30.26
CA GLN A 150 -10.26 -0.99 30.48
C GLN A 150 -10.20 -1.89 29.23
N ARG A 151 -11.37 -2.19 28.63
CA ARG A 151 -11.43 -2.94 27.35
C ARG A 151 -10.57 -2.26 26.29
N ALA A 152 -10.66 -0.92 26.17
CA ALA A 152 -9.85 -0.15 25.22
C ALA A 152 -8.35 -0.17 25.55
N LEU A 153 -7.96 -0.13 26.82
CA LEU A 153 -6.56 -0.26 27.22
C LEU A 153 -5.98 -1.63 26.87
N PHE A 154 -6.70 -2.71 27.15
CA PHE A 154 -6.23 -4.05 26.80
C PHE A 154 -6.17 -4.27 25.29
N PHE A 155 -7.14 -3.74 24.55
CA PHE A 155 -7.11 -3.71 23.08
C PHE A 155 -5.85 -2.98 22.56
N LEU A 156 -5.54 -1.81 23.12
CA LEU A 156 -4.32 -1.07 22.77
C LEU A 156 -3.04 -1.81 23.18
N ALA A 157 -3.05 -2.48 24.31
CA ALA A 157 -1.91 -3.29 24.77
C ALA A 157 -1.58 -4.41 23.76
N GLY A 158 -2.59 -5.07 23.18
CA GLY A 158 -2.39 -6.05 22.13
C GLY A 158 -1.77 -5.45 20.85
N GLY A 159 -2.29 -4.30 20.41
CA GLY A 159 -1.70 -3.56 19.27
C GLY A 159 -0.28 -3.07 19.55
N ALA A 160 -0.03 -2.56 20.75
CA ALA A 160 1.30 -2.11 21.20
C ALA A 160 2.30 -3.28 21.27
N TRP A 161 1.86 -4.45 21.74
CA TRP A 161 2.67 -5.66 21.74
C TRP A 161 3.13 -6.04 20.33
N LEU A 162 2.23 -6.03 19.34
CA LEU A 162 2.62 -6.27 17.95
C LEU A 162 3.62 -5.22 17.44
N ILE A 163 3.47 -3.95 17.81
CA ILE A 163 4.45 -2.90 17.47
C ILE A 163 5.81 -3.24 18.10
N VAL A 164 5.85 -3.65 19.36
CA VAL A 164 7.10 -4.08 20.04
C VAL A 164 7.73 -5.26 19.29
N LEU A 165 6.97 -6.30 18.96
CA LEU A 165 7.46 -7.41 18.16
C LEU A 165 8.00 -6.95 16.79
N ARG A 166 7.33 -6.02 16.14
CA ARG A 166 7.76 -5.46 14.84
C ARG A 166 9.07 -4.70 14.95
N LEU A 167 9.30 -4.00 16.05
CA LEU A 167 10.51 -3.21 16.29
C LEU A 167 11.67 -4.07 16.84
N ALA A 168 11.38 -5.08 17.65
CA ALA A 168 12.39 -5.88 18.34
C ALA A 168 12.89 -7.08 17.53
N LEU A 169 12.00 -7.77 16.80
CA LEU A 169 12.40 -8.98 16.07
C LEU A 169 13.26 -8.64 14.84
N PRO A 170 14.47 -9.18 14.75
CA PRO A 170 15.31 -9.01 13.57
C PRO A 170 14.74 -9.77 12.37
N THR A 171 15.04 -9.28 11.17
CA THR A 171 14.75 -9.99 9.93
C THR A 171 15.81 -11.09 9.74
N PRO A 172 15.47 -12.34 9.39
CA PRO A 172 16.46 -13.38 9.09
C PRO A 172 17.46 -12.89 8.03
N GLY A 173 18.75 -13.06 8.28
CA GLY A 173 19.83 -12.54 7.45
C GLY A 173 20.28 -11.11 7.77
N ALA A 174 19.54 -10.37 8.59
CA ALA A 174 19.85 -8.97 8.93
C ALA A 174 20.75 -8.81 10.17
N LEU A 175 21.10 -9.90 10.87
CA LEU A 175 21.96 -9.86 12.06
C LEU A 175 23.37 -9.32 11.78
N ALA A 176 23.82 -9.38 10.52
CA ALA A 176 25.10 -8.83 10.08
C ALA A 176 25.05 -7.32 9.79
N HIS A 177 23.87 -6.69 9.76
CA HIS A 177 23.66 -5.31 9.31
C HIS A 177 22.71 -4.56 10.26
N ASP A 178 22.59 -3.24 10.10
CA ASP A 178 21.62 -2.44 10.85
C ASP A 178 20.18 -2.82 10.43
N PHE A 179 19.56 -3.73 11.18
CA PHE A 179 18.20 -4.25 10.95
C PHE A 179 17.10 -3.16 11.03
N ARG A 180 17.43 -1.96 11.51
CA ARG A 180 16.47 -0.84 11.63
C ARG A 180 15.95 -0.36 10.29
N PHE A 181 16.72 -0.59 9.22
CA PHE A 181 16.40 -0.15 7.86
C PHE A 181 16.14 -1.30 6.88
N ASP A 182 15.81 -2.48 7.37
CA ASP A 182 15.59 -3.65 6.52
C ASP A 182 14.50 -3.43 5.48
N GLY A 183 13.37 -2.83 5.90
CA GLY A 183 12.26 -2.57 5.00
C GLY A 183 12.60 -1.57 3.90
N GLU A 184 13.33 -0.51 4.24
CA GLU A 184 13.83 0.48 3.29
C GLU A 184 14.86 -0.13 2.34
N ARG A 185 15.75 -0.98 2.87
CA ARG A 185 16.79 -1.67 2.09
C ARG A 185 16.17 -2.62 1.07
N VAL A 186 15.23 -3.45 1.49
CA VAL A 186 14.49 -4.35 0.59
C VAL A 186 13.75 -3.55 -0.48
N ALA A 187 13.05 -2.49 -0.11
CA ALA A 187 12.30 -1.67 -1.06
C ALA A 187 13.21 -1.03 -2.12
N VAL A 188 14.39 -0.54 -1.74
CA VAL A 188 15.37 0.02 -2.70
C VAL A 188 15.98 -1.09 -3.58
N ALA A 189 16.28 -2.26 -3.02
CA ALA A 189 16.79 -3.39 -3.78
C ALA A 189 15.78 -3.89 -4.83
N ASP A 190 14.50 -3.92 -4.48
CA ASP A 190 13.42 -4.34 -5.36
C ASP A 190 13.27 -3.40 -6.58
N VAL A 191 13.64 -2.12 -6.46
CA VAL A 191 13.71 -1.20 -7.61
C VAL A 191 14.76 -1.68 -8.61
N TYR A 192 15.96 -2.02 -8.15
CA TYR A 192 17.02 -2.50 -9.03
C TYR A 192 16.69 -3.85 -9.68
N ASP A 193 16.02 -4.76 -8.95
CA ASP A 193 15.52 -6.00 -9.53
C ASP A 193 14.44 -5.74 -10.57
N ALA A 194 13.50 -4.83 -10.30
CA ALA A 194 12.46 -4.48 -11.27
C ALA A 194 13.03 -3.85 -12.55
N ILE A 195 14.11 -3.03 -12.43
CA ILE A 195 14.86 -2.53 -13.58
C ILE A 195 15.47 -3.69 -14.38
N ALA A 196 16.11 -4.64 -13.69
CA ALA A 196 16.70 -5.81 -14.33
C ALA A 196 15.67 -6.69 -15.05
N GLU A 197 14.51 -6.88 -14.44
CA GLU A 197 13.40 -7.65 -15.02
C GLU A 197 12.79 -6.94 -16.22
N LEU A 198 12.68 -5.60 -16.21
CA LEU A 198 12.22 -4.85 -17.36
C LEU A 198 13.21 -4.96 -18.53
N LEU A 199 14.52 -4.80 -18.28
CA LEU A 199 15.56 -4.96 -19.30
C LEU A 199 15.59 -6.38 -19.88
N ALA A 200 15.35 -7.39 -19.06
CA ALA A 200 15.29 -8.79 -19.49
C ALA A 200 14.03 -9.10 -20.32
N ALA A 201 12.96 -8.33 -20.14
CA ALA A 201 11.69 -8.50 -20.87
C ALA A 201 11.55 -7.57 -22.08
N ALA A 202 12.55 -6.72 -22.37
CA ALA A 202 12.52 -5.80 -23.50
C ALA A 202 12.37 -6.58 -24.83
N GLY A 203 11.54 -6.10 -25.73
CA GLY A 203 11.19 -6.77 -26.98
C GLY A 203 10.19 -7.94 -26.86
N GLY A 204 9.73 -8.27 -25.64
CA GLY A 204 8.77 -9.34 -25.39
C GLY A 204 7.41 -8.85 -24.90
N GLU A 205 6.40 -9.72 -24.95
CA GLU A 205 5.01 -9.42 -24.51
C GLU A 205 4.92 -8.99 -23.04
N GLN A 206 5.88 -9.40 -22.20
CA GLN A 206 5.87 -9.09 -20.77
C GLN A 206 6.41 -7.69 -20.43
N ALA A 207 6.97 -6.95 -21.38
CA ALA A 207 7.59 -5.65 -21.14
C ALA A 207 6.64 -4.67 -20.43
N GLY A 208 5.37 -4.59 -20.85
CA GLY A 208 4.37 -3.73 -20.21
C GLY A 208 4.10 -4.10 -18.74
N ALA A 209 3.95 -5.40 -18.44
CA ALA A 209 3.74 -5.87 -17.06
C ALA A 209 4.97 -5.60 -16.17
N ARG A 210 6.19 -5.79 -16.70
CA ARG A 210 7.44 -5.50 -15.96
C ARG A 210 7.65 -4.01 -15.74
N ARG A 211 7.25 -3.17 -16.66
CA ARG A 211 7.26 -1.72 -16.47
C ARG A 211 6.28 -1.28 -15.38
N ALA A 212 5.06 -1.82 -15.36
CA ALA A 212 4.12 -1.55 -14.27
C ALA A 212 4.69 -2.00 -12.90
N ALA A 213 5.37 -3.15 -12.85
CA ALA A 213 6.06 -3.63 -11.66
C ALA A 213 7.19 -2.68 -11.22
N LEU A 214 7.97 -2.13 -12.15
CA LEU A 214 8.99 -1.12 -11.87
C LEU A 214 8.39 0.15 -11.25
N THR A 215 7.29 0.64 -11.80
CA THR A 215 6.57 1.81 -11.26
C THR A 215 6.12 1.54 -9.82
N ALA A 216 5.52 0.38 -9.56
CA ALA A 216 5.11 -0.02 -8.21
C ALA A 216 6.29 -0.13 -7.22
N ALA A 217 7.44 -0.65 -7.68
CA ALA A 217 8.65 -0.75 -6.87
C ALA A 217 9.23 0.64 -6.53
N LEU A 218 9.26 1.57 -7.48
CA LEU A 218 9.69 2.97 -7.28
C LEU A 218 8.80 3.67 -6.25
N ASP A 219 7.48 3.53 -6.35
CA ASP A 219 6.53 4.11 -5.40
C ASP A 219 6.70 3.51 -4.00
N HIS A 220 6.84 2.18 -3.93
CA HIS A 220 7.06 1.49 -2.65
C HIS A 220 8.36 1.93 -1.96
N ALA A 221 9.46 2.04 -2.70
CA ALA A 221 10.74 2.49 -2.16
C ALA A 221 10.68 3.94 -1.67
N GLN A 222 10.03 4.82 -2.42
CA GLN A 222 9.87 6.21 -1.99
C GLN A 222 9.00 6.31 -0.73
N ASP A 223 7.90 5.57 -0.65
CA ASP A 223 7.03 5.54 0.53
C ASP A 223 7.79 4.99 1.76
N ALA A 224 8.62 3.96 1.56
CA ALA A 224 9.46 3.42 2.62
C ALA A 224 10.48 4.47 3.13
N LEU A 225 11.11 5.22 2.22
CA LEU A 225 12.09 6.27 2.55
C LEU A 225 11.45 7.56 3.07
N ALA A 226 10.17 7.83 2.76
CA ALA A 226 9.45 9.04 3.18
C ALA A 226 8.87 8.94 4.61
N GLY A 227 9.01 7.81 5.28
CA GLY A 227 8.44 7.53 6.60
C GLY A 227 8.66 8.63 7.65
N PRO A 228 7.78 8.78 8.66
CA PRO A 228 7.84 9.84 9.64
C PRO A 228 9.17 9.83 10.40
N ARG A 229 9.87 10.95 10.38
CA ARG A 229 11.15 11.12 11.09
C ARG A 229 10.86 11.36 12.57
N LEU A 230 11.19 10.40 13.43
CA LEU A 230 11.11 10.54 14.89
C LEU A 230 12.10 11.57 15.46
N ARG A 231 13.17 11.90 14.73
CA ARG A 231 14.11 12.97 15.07
C ARG A 231 14.30 13.92 13.89
N ARG A 232 14.04 15.19 14.07
CA ARG A 232 14.12 16.24 13.05
C ARG A 232 15.53 16.52 12.50
N TYR A 233 16.61 16.08 13.17
CA TYR A 233 17.96 16.63 12.94
C TYR A 233 19.08 15.62 12.62
N ALA A 234 18.82 14.32 12.56
CA ALA A 234 19.87 13.37 12.23
C ALA A 234 19.37 12.25 11.33
N SER A 235 19.54 12.39 10.01
CA SER A 235 19.55 11.22 9.13
C SER A 235 20.83 10.43 9.44
N SER A 236 20.67 9.12 9.79
CA SER A 236 21.85 8.25 9.97
C SER A 236 22.60 8.08 8.66
N SER A 237 23.88 7.72 8.73
CA SER A 237 24.68 7.42 7.54
C SER A 237 24.03 6.36 6.66
N ALA A 238 23.40 5.35 7.28
CA ALA A 238 22.64 4.30 6.60
C ALA A 238 21.42 4.86 5.83
N GLU A 239 20.65 5.77 6.44
CA GLU A 239 19.51 6.40 5.77
C GLU A 239 19.96 7.27 4.59
N ARG A 240 21.04 8.06 4.76
CA ARG A 240 21.60 8.87 3.67
C ARG A 240 22.09 7.99 2.52
N ARG A 241 22.76 6.88 2.84
CA ARG A 241 23.22 5.90 1.84
C ARG A 241 22.06 5.32 1.03
N LEU A 242 21.01 4.84 1.70
CA LEU A 242 19.83 4.29 1.01
C LEU A 242 19.12 5.31 0.13
N ARG A 243 19.04 6.58 0.57
CA ARG A 243 18.49 7.67 -0.26
C ARG A 243 19.34 7.94 -1.48
N ALA A 244 20.66 7.95 -1.34
CA ALA A 244 21.58 8.12 -2.46
C ALA A 244 21.47 6.94 -3.44
N GLN A 245 21.39 5.71 -2.95
CA GLN A 245 21.17 4.51 -3.75
C GLN A 245 19.83 4.56 -4.49
N TYR A 246 18.75 4.99 -3.84
CA TYR A 246 17.46 5.19 -4.50
C TYR A 246 17.54 6.27 -5.60
N ALA A 247 18.21 7.40 -5.32
CA ALA A 247 18.38 8.47 -6.31
C ALA A 247 19.17 8.00 -7.54
N ALA A 248 20.18 7.14 -7.34
CA ALA A 248 20.96 6.55 -8.43
C ALA A 248 20.16 5.53 -9.28
N ALA A 249 19.07 4.98 -8.75
CA ALA A 249 18.19 4.08 -9.50
C ALA A 249 17.28 4.83 -10.49
N LEU A 250 17.02 6.13 -10.30
CA LEU A 250 16.08 6.88 -11.14
C LEU A 250 16.53 7.01 -12.60
N PRO A 251 17.80 7.40 -12.91
CA PRO A 251 18.28 7.42 -14.28
C PRO A 251 18.30 6.01 -14.93
N LEU A 252 18.61 4.97 -14.14
CA LEU A 252 18.55 3.59 -14.62
C LEU A 252 17.13 3.17 -15.01
N ALA A 253 16.13 3.58 -14.23
CA ALA A 253 14.72 3.32 -14.53
C ALA A 253 14.25 4.06 -15.80
N GLU A 254 14.74 5.28 -16.04
CA GLU A 254 14.46 6.03 -17.27
C GLU A 254 15.07 5.33 -18.49
N ALA A 255 16.36 4.99 -18.45
CA ALA A 255 17.05 4.30 -19.51
C ALA A 255 16.41 2.92 -19.82
N ALA A 256 16.05 2.15 -18.78
CA ALA A 256 15.36 0.86 -18.95
C ALA A 256 13.98 1.02 -19.61
N THR A 257 13.23 2.07 -19.26
CA THR A 257 11.92 2.35 -19.87
C THR A 257 12.07 2.75 -21.34
N ALA A 258 13.05 3.60 -21.66
CA ALA A 258 13.35 4.00 -23.05
C ALA A 258 13.78 2.81 -23.93
N LEU A 259 14.62 1.92 -23.38
CA LEU A 259 15.02 0.68 -24.07
C LEU A 259 13.85 -0.29 -24.28
N ALA A 260 12.99 -0.43 -23.31
CA ALA A 260 11.78 -1.25 -23.44
C ALA A 260 10.80 -0.66 -24.47
N TRP A 261 10.72 0.68 -24.57
CA TRP A 261 9.93 1.37 -25.59
C TRP A 261 10.47 1.15 -26.99
N ALA A 262 11.80 1.08 -27.18
CA ALA A 262 12.41 0.81 -28.49
C ALA A 262 11.97 -0.55 -29.06
N GLY A 263 11.58 -1.49 -28.21
CA GLY A 263 10.99 -2.77 -28.61
C GLY A 263 12.01 -3.82 -29.05
N ASP A 264 13.30 -3.52 -28.96
CA ASP A 264 14.36 -4.45 -29.34
C ASP A 264 14.70 -5.39 -28.16
N ALA A 265 14.95 -6.67 -28.49
CA ALA A 265 15.43 -7.63 -27.50
C ALA A 265 16.87 -7.28 -27.08
N LEU A 266 17.10 -7.22 -25.78
CA LEU A 266 18.39 -6.86 -25.22
C LEU A 266 19.23 -8.10 -24.85
N PRO A 267 20.56 -8.03 -24.96
CA PRO A 267 21.44 -9.09 -24.49
C PRO A 267 21.25 -9.33 -22.99
N ALA A 268 21.25 -10.60 -22.53
CA ALA A 268 21.06 -10.97 -21.12
C ALA A 268 22.07 -10.31 -20.16
N ARG A 269 23.23 -9.89 -20.64
CA ARG A 269 24.23 -9.14 -19.88
C ARG A 269 23.74 -7.78 -19.39
N THR A 270 22.80 -7.14 -20.13
CA THR A 270 22.26 -5.80 -19.83
C THR A 270 21.56 -5.76 -18.47
N ALA A 271 20.85 -6.82 -18.09
CA ALA A 271 20.18 -6.96 -16.81
C ALA A 271 21.11 -7.31 -15.64
N LYS A 272 22.36 -7.73 -15.89
CA LYS A 272 23.30 -8.17 -14.83
C LYS A 272 23.75 -7.02 -13.93
N GLY A 273 23.96 -5.83 -14.48
CA GLY A 273 24.38 -4.64 -13.73
C GLY A 273 23.37 -4.30 -12.62
N PRO A 274 22.09 -4.01 -12.96
CA PRO A 274 21.07 -3.74 -11.96
C PRO A 274 20.88 -4.88 -10.95
N ARG A 275 20.95 -6.17 -11.35
CA ARG A 275 20.88 -7.31 -10.41
C ARG A 275 22.01 -7.29 -9.38
N ARG A 276 23.23 -6.96 -9.78
CA ARG A 276 24.37 -6.82 -8.84
C ARG A 276 24.14 -5.67 -7.87
N LEU A 277 23.63 -4.53 -8.35
CA LEU A 277 23.28 -3.41 -7.50
C LEU A 277 22.17 -3.78 -6.50
N ALA A 278 21.16 -4.57 -6.90
CA ALA A 278 20.14 -5.09 -6.00
C ALA A 278 20.73 -5.94 -4.87
N VAL A 279 21.65 -6.85 -5.20
CA VAL A 279 22.36 -7.66 -4.21
C VAL A 279 23.19 -6.77 -3.28
N ALA A 280 23.96 -5.82 -3.82
CA ALA A 280 24.77 -4.90 -3.03
C ALA A 280 23.94 -4.04 -2.05
N VAL A 281 22.72 -3.63 -2.44
CA VAL A 281 21.78 -2.97 -1.52
C VAL A 281 21.34 -3.91 -0.40
N ARG A 282 21.00 -5.17 -0.71
CA ARG A 282 20.54 -6.15 0.28
C ARG A 282 21.61 -6.54 1.28
N THR A 283 22.83 -6.82 0.77
CA THR A 283 23.94 -7.26 1.61
C THR A 283 24.67 -6.10 2.29
N GLY A 284 24.57 -4.88 1.75
CA GLY A 284 25.34 -3.73 2.19
C GLY A 284 26.81 -3.77 1.74
N GLU A 285 27.20 -4.74 0.92
CA GLU A 285 28.53 -4.93 0.37
C GLU A 285 28.80 -4.03 -0.85
N PRO A 286 30.03 -3.83 -1.28
CA PRO A 286 30.35 -3.16 -2.54
C PRO A 286 29.75 -3.90 -3.73
N CYS A 287 29.32 -3.16 -4.77
CA CYS A 287 28.70 -3.78 -5.94
C CYS A 287 29.69 -4.54 -6.84
N GLY A 288 31.01 -4.32 -6.64
CA GLY A 288 32.03 -4.87 -7.51
C GLY A 288 31.96 -4.31 -8.94
N PRO A 289 32.75 -4.84 -9.86
CA PRO A 289 32.76 -4.38 -11.25
C PRO A 289 31.42 -4.67 -11.93
N LEU A 290 30.78 -3.64 -12.47
CA LEU A 290 29.52 -3.78 -13.20
C LEU A 290 29.82 -4.10 -14.67
N PRO A 291 29.04 -4.99 -15.32
CA PRO A 291 29.18 -5.27 -16.73
C PRO A 291 28.71 -4.04 -17.55
N ALA A 292 29.58 -3.49 -18.36
CA ALA A 292 29.25 -2.38 -19.26
C ALA A 292 28.32 -2.86 -20.38
N PRO A 293 27.19 -2.19 -20.63
CA PRO A 293 26.39 -2.43 -21.83
C PRO A 293 27.10 -1.88 -23.09
N ALA A 294 26.67 -2.31 -24.25
CA ALA A 294 27.14 -1.72 -25.49
C ALA A 294 26.64 -0.27 -25.60
N ARG A 295 27.44 0.64 -26.16
CA ARG A 295 27.09 2.07 -26.33
C ARG A 295 26.58 2.39 -27.75
N SER A 296 25.92 1.42 -28.39
CA SER A 296 25.52 1.52 -29.80
C SER A 296 24.34 2.45 -30.06
N VAL A 297 23.43 2.60 -29.10
CA VAL A 297 22.24 3.44 -29.21
C VAL A 297 22.07 4.34 -27.98
N PRO A 298 21.32 5.46 -28.07
CA PRO A 298 21.17 6.43 -26.97
C PRO A 298 20.72 5.80 -25.65
N GLY A 299 19.74 4.94 -25.69
CA GLY A 299 19.25 4.26 -24.48
C GLY A 299 20.29 3.37 -23.80
N LEU A 300 21.17 2.70 -24.54
CA LEU A 300 22.26 1.91 -23.97
C LEU A 300 23.38 2.80 -23.44
N ARG A 301 23.65 3.96 -24.05
CA ARG A 301 24.58 4.96 -23.53
C ARG A 301 24.08 5.51 -22.21
N ALA A 302 22.81 5.93 -22.15
CA ALA A 302 22.17 6.41 -20.93
C ALA A 302 22.19 5.36 -19.82
N LEU A 303 21.98 4.08 -20.15
CA LEU A 303 22.08 2.97 -19.19
C LEU A 303 23.51 2.80 -18.66
N ASP A 304 24.53 2.88 -19.51
CA ASP A 304 25.93 2.76 -19.14
C ASP A 304 26.36 3.92 -18.20
N ASP A 305 26.02 5.14 -18.58
CA ASP A 305 26.32 6.34 -17.78
C ASP A 305 25.61 6.28 -16.41
N ALA A 306 24.35 5.80 -16.37
CA ALA A 306 23.60 5.62 -15.14
C ALA A 306 24.18 4.48 -14.26
N LEU A 307 24.71 3.41 -14.86
CA LEU A 307 25.40 2.33 -14.12
C LEU A 307 26.71 2.82 -13.52
N LEU A 308 27.49 3.62 -14.26
CA LEU A 308 28.73 4.24 -13.75
C LEU A 308 28.43 5.16 -12.57
N HIS A 309 27.44 6.05 -12.70
CA HIS A 309 27.01 6.92 -11.61
C HIS A 309 26.52 6.14 -10.38
N ALA A 310 25.79 5.05 -10.58
CA ALA A 310 25.37 4.18 -9.50
C ALA A 310 26.59 3.52 -8.82
N ALA A 311 27.52 2.96 -9.58
CA ALA A 311 28.74 2.35 -9.04
C ALA A 311 29.53 3.32 -8.15
N GLU A 312 29.74 4.57 -8.61
CA GLU A 312 30.41 5.61 -7.82
C GLU A 312 29.65 5.93 -6.52
N THR A 313 28.32 5.97 -6.57
CA THR A 313 27.48 6.23 -5.40
C THR A 313 27.60 5.11 -4.36
N PHE A 314 27.69 3.86 -4.82
CA PHE A 314 27.89 2.70 -3.95
C PHE A 314 29.29 2.67 -3.32
N ASP A 315 30.34 3.02 -4.07
CA ASP A 315 31.72 3.03 -3.59
C ASP A 315 32.00 4.17 -2.60
N ARG A 316 31.49 5.38 -2.85
CA ARG A 316 31.58 6.51 -1.90
C ARG A 316 30.93 6.19 -0.57
N GLY A 317 29.79 5.48 -0.58
CA GLY A 317 29.12 5.00 0.63
C GLY A 317 29.94 3.97 1.42
N GLY A 318 30.78 3.17 0.77
CA GLY A 318 31.65 2.17 1.40
C GLY A 318 32.86 2.77 2.11
N LYS A 319 33.48 3.81 1.55
CA LYS A 319 34.67 4.47 2.14
C LYS A 319 34.37 5.23 3.44
N GLN A 320 33.15 5.70 3.64
CA GLN A 320 32.74 6.37 4.90
C GLN A 320 32.54 5.41 6.08
N THR A 321 32.33 4.12 5.83
CA THR A 321 32.17 3.12 6.88
C THR A 321 33.47 2.41 7.27
N GLY A 322 34.51 2.43 6.41
CA GLY A 322 35.80 1.75 6.64
C GLY A 322 36.83 2.55 7.43
N GLY A 323 36.59 3.81 7.75
CA GLY A 323 37.60 4.76 8.24
C GLY A 323 37.38 5.30 9.64
N ARG A 324 36.88 4.52 10.62
CA ARG A 324 36.96 4.96 12.02
C ARG A 324 37.10 3.78 12.97
N LYS A 325 38.35 3.32 13.10
CA LYS A 325 38.75 2.57 14.31
C LYS A 325 38.67 3.53 15.49
N PRO A 326 38.05 3.16 16.62
CA PRO A 326 38.12 3.96 17.84
C PRO A 326 39.45 3.66 18.53
N GLY A 327 40.37 4.60 18.48
CA GLY A 327 41.62 4.46 19.24
C GLY A 327 42.82 5.14 18.58
N SER A 328 42.92 6.47 18.65
CA SER A 328 44.17 7.17 18.89
C SER A 328 43.87 8.65 19.19
N ARG A 329 43.91 8.95 20.45
CA ARG A 329 43.98 10.29 20.99
C ARG A 329 45.37 10.79 20.62
N GLN A 330 45.49 11.69 19.63
CA GLN A 330 46.72 12.47 19.42
C GLN A 330 46.46 13.88 19.92
N GLU A 331 47.08 14.13 21.02
CA GLU A 331 47.38 15.41 21.60
C GLU A 331 48.13 16.25 20.53
N ILE A 332 47.62 17.39 20.15
CA ILE A 332 48.42 18.38 19.39
C ILE A 332 48.44 19.65 20.23
N ASP A 333 49.66 19.85 20.73
CA ASP A 333 50.19 21.01 21.39
C ASP A 333 50.14 22.27 20.49
N GLY A 334 49.91 23.41 21.10
CA GLY A 334 49.69 24.65 20.39
C GLY A 334 50.97 25.25 19.82
N LYS A 335 50.81 25.96 18.71
CA LYS A 335 51.68 27.11 18.39
C LYS A 335 50.97 28.13 17.50
N LYS A 336 50.91 29.35 17.97
CA LYS A 336 50.51 30.59 17.26
C LYS A 336 51.47 30.94 16.14
N ALA A 337 50.98 31.47 15.05
CA ALA A 337 51.41 32.63 14.28
C ALA A 337 50.69 32.69 12.93
N GLY A 338 50.06 33.81 12.63
CA GLY A 338 50.56 34.84 11.73
C GLY A 338 49.75 34.94 10.42
N ASP A 339 49.12 36.07 10.22
CA ASP A 339 48.44 36.63 9.05
C ASP A 339 48.97 36.19 7.67
N GLU A 340 48.09 35.97 6.67
CA GLU A 340 48.04 36.80 5.46
C GLU A 340 46.93 36.35 4.46
N HIS A 341 46.47 37.33 3.73
CA HIS A 341 45.44 37.32 2.70
C HIS A 341 45.52 36.22 1.65
N GLY A 342 44.40 35.58 1.34
CA GLY A 342 44.25 34.71 0.19
C GLY A 342 42.79 34.48 -0.17
N ALA A 343 42.37 35.01 -1.30
CA ALA A 343 41.02 34.93 -1.86
C ALA A 343 40.46 33.49 -1.88
N ALA A 344 39.39 33.24 -1.16
CA ALA A 344 38.69 31.97 -1.16
C ALA A 344 37.82 31.87 -2.42
N LEU A 345 38.25 31.09 -3.37
CA LEU A 345 37.38 30.44 -4.37
C LEU A 345 36.43 29.52 -3.65
N HIS A 346 35.16 29.90 -3.56
CA HIS A 346 34.10 29.05 -3.10
C HIS A 346 33.88 27.90 -4.13
N SER A 347 34.51 26.77 -3.86
CA SER A 347 34.11 25.51 -4.46
C SER A 347 32.74 25.09 -3.86
N ASP A 348 31.72 25.32 -4.63
CA ASP A 348 30.34 24.88 -4.37
C ASP A 348 30.31 23.34 -4.41
N THR A 349 30.62 22.70 -3.27
CA THR A 349 30.54 21.25 -3.11
C THR A 349 29.08 20.84 -3.13
N GLY A 350 28.71 20.23 -4.23
CA GLY A 350 27.40 19.73 -4.63
C GLY A 350 26.49 19.27 -3.50
N THR A 351 25.60 20.12 -3.05
CA THR A 351 24.44 19.74 -2.28
C THR A 351 23.45 19.05 -3.20
N ASN A 352 23.21 17.76 -2.95
CA ASN A 352 22.28 16.91 -3.66
C ASN A 352 20.92 17.62 -3.86
N PRO A 353 20.36 17.72 -5.09
CA PRO A 353 19.10 18.40 -5.35
C PRO A 353 17.93 17.91 -4.48
N LEU A 354 17.97 16.64 -4.04
CA LEU A 354 17.01 16.09 -3.08
C LEU A 354 17.15 16.68 -1.67
N ASP A 355 18.34 17.15 -1.28
CA ASP A 355 18.59 17.82 0.01
C ASP A 355 18.15 19.30 -0.04
N ARG A 356 18.25 19.97 -1.19
CA ARG A 356 17.66 21.31 -1.39
C ARG A 356 16.15 21.27 -1.34
N GLY A 357 15.50 20.29 -1.99
CA GLY A 357 14.07 20.06 -1.89
C GLY A 357 13.62 19.74 -0.46
N ALA A 358 14.40 18.95 0.28
CA ALA A 358 14.11 18.61 1.67
C ALA A 358 14.32 19.79 2.63
N ARG A 359 15.28 20.70 2.39
CA ARG A 359 15.47 21.94 3.18
C ARG A 359 14.40 22.98 2.87
N GLN A 360 14.04 23.19 1.61
CA GLN A 360 12.95 24.07 1.22
C GLN A 360 11.59 23.59 1.75
N THR A 361 11.35 22.27 1.79
CA THR A 361 10.13 21.70 2.40
C THR A 361 10.15 21.80 3.92
N ALA A 362 11.33 21.81 4.59
CA ALA A 362 11.40 21.98 6.04
C ALA A 362 11.05 23.41 6.48
N HIS A 363 11.47 24.45 5.75
CA HIS A 363 11.04 25.84 6.03
C HIS A 363 9.59 26.15 5.60
N LYS A 364 9.09 25.47 4.56
CA LYS A 364 7.67 25.51 4.18
C LYS A 364 6.78 24.68 5.11
N GLY A 365 7.34 23.75 5.89
CA GLY A 365 6.58 22.80 6.73
C GLY A 365 5.72 23.43 7.82
N LEU A 366 6.06 24.61 8.34
CA LEU A 366 5.27 25.33 9.32
C LEU A 366 4.09 26.10 8.69
N ARG A 367 4.23 26.57 7.44
CA ARG A 367 3.15 27.24 6.68
C ARG A 367 2.25 26.27 5.91
N LEU A 368 2.65 25.00 5.73
CA LEU A 368 1.89 23.98 5.01
C LEU A 368 0.87 23.21 5.86
N ARG A 369 0.89 23.34 7.21
CA ARG A 369 -0.09 22.71 8.09
C ARG A 369 -1.55 23.10 7.76
N PRO A 370 -1.92 24.38 7.61
CA PRO A 370 -3.29 24.76 7.27
C PRO A 370 -3.68 24.36 5.83
N LEU A 371 -2.75 24.34 4.88
CA LEU A 371 -3.01 23.91 3.50
C LEU A 371 -3.27 22.40 3.42
N ARG A 372 -2.53 21.60 4.20
CA ARG A 372 -2.78 20.13 4.30
C ARG A 372 -4.12 19.83 4.99
N ALA A 373 -4.47 20.56 6.04
CA ALA A 373 -5.75 20.39 6.71
C ALA A 373 -6.93 20.76 5.79
N LYS A 374 -6.82 21.86 5.02
CA LYS A 374 -7.82 22.24 4.01
C LYS A 374 -7.94 21.22 2.88
N ALA A 375 -6.83 20.67 2.39
CA ALA A 375 -6.84 19.62 1.39
C ALA A 375 -7.49 18.33 1.92
N LEU A 376 -7.16 17.92 3.14
CA LEU A 376 -7.77 16.80 3.86
C LEU A 376 -9.27 16.99 4.01
N LEU A 377 -9.70 18.18 4.47
CA LEU A 377 -11.11 18.51 4.64
C LEU A 377 -11.84 18.46 3.29
N ARG A 378 -11.25 19.01 2.21
CA ARG A 378 -11.80 18.92 0.86
C ARG A 378 -11.95 17.48 0.37
N THR A 379 -11.02 16.59 0.70
CA THR A 379 -11.13 15.16 0.33
C THR A 379 -12.27 14.49 1.10
N VAL A 380 -12.38 14.73 2.40
CA VAL A 380 -13.41 14.15 3.27
C VAL A 380 -14.80 14.69 2.90
N THR A 381 -14.95 16.00 2.69
CA THR A 381 -16.23 16.65 2.34
C THR A 381 -16.50 16.68 0.84
N GLY A 382 -15.57 16.26 0.03
CA GLY A 382 -15.69 16.17 -1.42
C GLY A 382 -16.67 15.07 -1.86
N PRO A 383 -17.04 15.04 -3.15
CA PRO A 383 -18.01 14.07 -3.68
C PRO A 383 -17.65 12.62 -3.33
N GLY A 384 -16.40 12.23 -3.50
CA GLY A 384 -15.95 10.86 -3.22
C GLY A 384 -16.02 10.49 -1.73
N GLY A 385 -15.65 11.41 -0.83
CA GLY A 385 -15.74 11.20 0.62
C GLY A 385 -17.19 11.08 1.10
N ARG A 386 -18.07 11.95 0.60
CA ARG A 386 -19.51 11.92 0.94
C ARG A 386 -20.19 10.66 0.42
N GLU A 387 -19.96 10.30 -0.85
CA GLU A 387 -20.55 9.09 -1.45
C GLU A 387 -20.14 7.83 -0.69
N TYR A 388 -18.84 7.71 -0.42
CA TYR A 388 -18.34 6.57 0.32
C TYR A 388 -18.82 6.56 1.77
N GLY A 389 -18.81 7.71 2.44
CA GLY A 389 -19.34 7.88 3.79
C GLY A 389 -20.80 7.46 3.89
N PHE A 390 -21.65 7.91 2.95
CA PHE A 390 -23.05 7.55 2.90
C PHE A 390 -23.27 6.04 2.67
N ARG A 391 -22.52 5.44 1.76
CA ARG A 391 -22.59 3.99 1.51
C ARG A 391 -22.22 3.18 2.74
N VAL A 392 -21.14 3.55 3.44
CA VAL A 392 -20.73 2.90 4.69
C VAL A 392 -21.80 3.08 5.76
N ALA A 393 -22.33 4.30 5.92
CA ALA A 393 -23.38 4.60 6.90
C ALA A 393 -24.63 3.74 6.67
N LEU A 394 -25.09 3.65 5.43
CA LEU A 394 -26.26 2.86 5.07
C LEU A 394 -26.04 1.35 5.34
N CYS A 395 -24.93 0.79 4.87
CA CYS A 395 -24.66 -0.65 5.06
C CYS A 395 -24.46 -0.99 6.55
N TYR A 396 -23.71 -0.17 7.27
CA TYR A 396 -23.43 -0.38 8.68
C TYR A 396 -24.65 -0.15 9.55
N GLY A 397 -25.37 0.97 9.31
CA GLY A 397 -26.61 1.29 10.02
C GLY A 397 -27.75 0.30 9.77
N ALA A 398 -27.98 -0.08 8.50
CA ALA A 398 -28.97 -1.11 8.17
C ALA A 398 -28.63 -2.47 8.82
N SER A 399 -27.34 -2.84 8.80
CA SER A 399 -26.89 -4.07 9.46
C SER A 399 -27.10 -4.01 10.98
N ALA A 400 -26.81 -2.88 11.62
CA ALA A 400 -27.06 -2.68 13.05
C ALA A 400 -28.57 -2.70 13.38
N ALA A 401 -29.39 -2.03 12.57
CA ALA A 401 -30.85 -2.00 12.74
C ALA A 401 -31.48 -3.40 12.64
N VAL A 402 -31.13 -4.15 11.58
CA VAL A 402 -31.63 -5.51 11.37
C VAL A 402 -31.17 -6.43 12.49
N ALA A 403 -29.89 -6.35 12.89
CA ALA A 403 -29.37 -7.20 13.95
C ALA A 403 -30.03 -6.96 15.29
N GLN A 404 -30.32 -5.72 15.65
CA GLN A 404 -31.04 -5.38 16.88
C GLN A 404 -32.52 -5.77 16.79
N ALA A 405 -33.18 -5.64 15.64
CA ALA A 405 -34.55 -6.05 15.43
C ALA A 405 -34.73 -7.59 15.56
N LEU A 406 -33.71 -8.35 15.18
CA LEU A 406 -33.73 -9.80 15.32
C LEU A 406 -33.41 -10.29 16.75
N HIS A 407 -33.00 -9.42 17.66
CA HIS A 407 -32.66 -9.73 19.06
C HIS A 407 -31.66 -10.88 19.23
N HIS A 408 -30.73 -11.05 18.26
CA HIS A 408 -29.70 -12.08 18.35
C HIS A 408 -28.67 -11.77 19.45
N VAL A 409 -28.24 -12.80 20.17
CA VAL A 409 -27.24 -12.67 21.25
C VAL A 409 -25.93 -12.04 20.73
N HIS A 410 -25.49 -12.45 19.55
CA HIS A 410 -24.23 -11.98 18.94
C HIS A 410 -24.48 -10.92 17.85
N TRP A 411 -25.47 -10.09 17.97
CA TRP A 411 -25.92 -9.12 16.96
C TRP A 411 -24.78 -8.26 16.38
N TYR A 412 -23.75 -7.98 17.16
CA TYR A 412 -22.61 -7.14 16.78
C TYR A 412 -21.76 -7.70 15.62
N TRP A 413 -21.85 -9.00 15.36
CA TRP A 413 -21.14 -9.59 14.22
C TRP A 413 -21.66 -9.12 12.87
N LEU A 414 -22.93 -8.84 12.76
CA LEU A 414 -23.59 -8.47 11.52
C LEU A 414 -23.06 -7.10 11.02
N PRO A 415 -23.11 -6.01 11.79
CA PRO A 415 -22.50 -4.73 11.38
C PRO A 415 -20.98 -4.81 11.24
N ALA A 416 -20.26 -5.54 12.09
CA ALA A 416 -18.82 -5.72 11.96
C ALA A 416 -18.46 -6.40 10.62
N THR A 417 -19.24 -7.39 10.18
CA THR A 417 -19.04 -8.05 8.88
C THR A 417 -19.33 -7.11 7.72
N ALA A 418 -20.40 -6.31 7.80
CA ALA A 418 -20.77 -5.34 6.77
C ALA A 418 -19.63 -4.33 6.49
N VAL A 419 -18.94 -3.85 7.53
CA VAL A 419 -17.81 -2.91 7.39
C VAL A 419 -16.69 -3.50 6.51
N PHE A 420 -16.33 -4.76 6.70
CA PHE A 420 -15.30 -5.41 5.87
C PHE A 420 -15.74 -5.58 4.40
N LEU A 421 -17.04 -5.73 4.16
CA LEU A 421 -17.57 -5.90 2.80
C LEU A 421 -17.66 -4.58 2.03
N VAL A 422 -18.00 -3.49 2.69
CA VAL A 422 -18.21 -2.16 2.04
C VAL A 422 -16.89 -1.49 1.66
N LYS A 423 -15.75 -1.92 2.19
CA LYS A 423 -14.44 -1.27 1.97
C LYS A 423 -14.06 -1.23 0.48
N PRO A 424 -13.80 -0.02 -0.12
CA PRO A 424 -13.60 0.12 -1.57
C PRO A 424 -12.27 -0.44 -2.08
N ASP A 425 -11.28 -0.55 -1.17
CA ASP A 425 -9.91 -0.93 -1.53
C ASP A 425 -9.74 -2.43 -1.83
N LEU A 426 -10.76 -3.24 -1.58
CA LEU A 426 -10.68 -4.71 -1.62
C LEU A 426 -11.21 -5.37 -2.91
N GLY A 427 -11.53 -4.59 -3.95
CA GLY A 427 -11.99 -5.11 -5.24
C GLY A 427 -13.53 -5.14 -5.42
N PRO A 428 -14.05 -5.87 -6.42
CA PRO A 428 -15.46 -5.93 -6.77
C PRO A 428 -16.33 -6.45 -5.63
N LEU A 429 -17.52 -5.87 -5.45
CA LEU A 429 -18.41 -6.18 -4.32
C LEU A 429 -18.85 -7.64 -4.32
N VAL A 430 -19.27 -8.17 -5.46
CA VAL A 430 -19.76 -9.55 -5.58
C VAL A 430 -18.66 -10.56 -5.24
N SER A 431 -17.45 -10.38 -5.79
CA SER A 431 -16.31 -11.24 -5.49
C SER A 431 -15.97 -11.25 -3.99
N ARG A 432 -16.06 -10.09 -3.33
CA ARG A 432 -15.82 -9.97 -1.87
C ARG A 432 -16.89 -10.68 -1.05
N VAL A 433 -18.15 -10.51 -1.42
CA VAL A 433 -19.28 -11.17 -0.74
C VAL A 433 -19.16 -12.68 -0.83
N LEU A 434 -18.88 -13.22 -2.02
CA LEU A 434 -18.67 -14.65 -2.21
C LEU A 434 -17.50 -15.19 -1.40
N ASN A 435 -16.35 -14.52 -1.48
CA ASN A 435 -15.16 -14.91 -0.73
C ASN A 435 -15.37 -14.81 0.80
N ARG A 436 -16.16 -13.82 1.26
CA ARG A 436 -16.50 -13.67 2.67
C ARG A 436 -17.41 -14.80 3.13
N ALA A 437 -18.45 -15.10 2.39
CA ALA A 437 -19.37 -16.20 2.70
C ALA A 437 -18.64 -17.55 2.71
N ALA A 438 -17.92 -17.88 1.62
CA ALA A 438 -17.16 -19.12 1.52
C ALA A 438 -16.08 -19.25 2.61
N GLY A 439 -15.35 -18.16 2.87
CA GLY A 439 -14.32 -18.15 3.92
C GLY A 439 -14.89 -18.31 5.32
N THR A 440 -16.04 -17.69 5.63
CA THR A 440 -16.69 -17.86 6.95
C THR A 440 -17.20 -19.27 7.14
N VAL A 441 -17.88 -19.85 6.14
CA VAL A 441 -18.35 -21.24 6.20
C VAL A 441 -17.17 -22.20 6.39
N LEU A 442 -16.12 -22.08 5.56
CA LEU A 442 -14.94 -22.90 5.68
C LEU A 442 -14.27 -22.74 7.05
N GLY A 443 -14.10 -21.50 7.52
CA GLY A 443 -13.49 -21.22 8.83
C GLY A 443 -14.30 -21.79 9.99
N ALA A 444 -15.62 -21.67 9.96
CA ALA A 444 -16.51 -22.23 10.97
C ALA A 444 -16.47 -23.76 11.01
N LEU A 445 -16.45 -24.43 9.84
CA LEU A 445 -16.32 -25.89 9.75
C LEU A 445 -14.97 -26.37 10.26
N VAL A 446 -13.87 -25.70 9.87
CA VAL A 446 -12.52 -26.00 10.36
C VAL A 446 -12.45 -25.81 11.87
N PHE A 447 -13.00 -24.72 12.38
CA PHE A 447 -13.05 -24.46 13.82
C PHE A 447 -13.85 -25.55 14.56
N ALA A 448 -15.04 -25.91 14.07
CA ALA A 448 -15.88 -26.95 14.67
C ALA A 448 -15.13 -28.30 14.76
N GLY A 449 -14.40 -28.67 13.69
CA GLY A 449 -13.56 -29.87 13.69
C GLY A 449 -12.47 -29.84 14.75
N PHE A 450 -11.75 -28.72 14.90
CA PHE A 450 -10.70 -28.57 15.92
C PHE A 450 -11.28 -28.50 17.34
N ALA A 451 -12.38 -27.76 17.53
CA ALA A 451 -13.04 -27.59 18.82
C ALA A 451 -13.59 -28.92 19.39
N ALA A 452 -13.90 -29.89 18.52
CA ALA A 452 -14.32 -31.22 18.92
C ALA A 452 -13.19 -32.11 19.46
N VAL A 453 -11.93 -31.84 19.09
CA VAL A 453 -10.79 -32.71 19.39
C VAL A 453 -9.81 -32.07 20.38
N LEU A 454 -9.65 -30.74 20.34
CA LEU A 454 -8.64 -30.04 21.14
C LEU A 454 -9.10 -29.86 22.60
N PRO A 455 -8.18 -30.10 23.59
CA PRO A 455 -8.45 -29.81 24.99
C PRO A 455 -8.65 -28.31 25.24
N ARG A 456 -9.48 -27.96 26.21
CA ARG A 456 -9.80 -26.59 26.60
C ARG A 456 -9.13 -26.24 27.93
N PRO A 457 -8.57 -25.02 28.11
CA PRO A 457 -8.48 -23.92 27.15
C PRO A 457 -7.22 -23.96 26.28
N GLU A 458 -6.22 -24.81 26.55
CA GLU A 458 -4.87 -24.79 25.97
C GLU A 458 -4.90 -24.98 24.45
N GLY A 459 -5.75 -25.92 23.96
CA GLY A 459 -5.92 -26.16 22.52
C GLY A 459 -6.47 -24.96 21.76
N LEU A 460 -7.36 -24.17 22.40
CA LEU A 460 -7.89 -22.95 21.80
C LEU A 460 -6.82 -21.84 21.73
N VAL A 461 -5.96 -21.72 22.75
CA VAL A 461 -4.81 -20.80 22.72
C VAL A 461 -3.84 -21.16 21.61
N ALA A 462 -3.54 -22.46 21.44
CA ALA A 462 -2.71 -22.92 20.34
C ALA A 462 -3.34 -22.61 18.97
N LEU A 463 -4.66 -22.79 18.85
CA LEU A 463 -5.39 -22.48 17.62
C LEU A 463 -5.35 -20.98 17.28
N VAL A 464 -5.43 -20.11 18.29
CA VAL A 464 -5.26 -18.66 18.14
C VAL A 464 -3.84 -18.31 17.66
N ALA A 465 -2.81 -18.94 18.23
CA ALA A 465 -1.42 -18.71 17.82
C ALA A 465 -1.17 -19.17 16.36
N ILE A 466 -1.66 -20.36 15.99
CA ILE A 466 -1.55 -20.90 14.63
C ILE A 466 -2.32 -20.00 13.63
N SER A 467 -3.53 -19.59 13.97
CA SER A 467 -4.31 -18.68 13.13
C SER A 467 -3.62 -17.34 12.96
N GLY A 468 -3.04 -16.79 14.04
CA GLY A 468 -2.22 -15.58 13.98
C GLY A 468 -1.02 -15.73 13.03
N ALA A 469 -0.33 -16.87 13.06
CA ALA A 469 0.76 -17.20 12.15
C ALA A 469 0.33 -17.28 10.69
N LEU A 470 -0.89 -17.75 10.44
CA LEU A 470 -1.43 -17.92 9.08
C LEU A 470 -1.96 -16.63 8.46
N ILE A 471 -2.35 -15.61 9.25
CA ILE A 471 -2.89 -14.33 8.74
C ILE A 471 -2.00 -13.73 7.62
N PRO A 472 -0.67 -13.57 7.78
CA PRO A 472 0.16 -12.94 6.74
C PRO A 472 0.21 -13.72 5.42
N VAL A 473 0.04 -15.03 5.46
CA VAL A 473 -0.02 -15.89 4.28
C VAL A 473 -1.42 -15.85 3.67
N ALA A 474 -2.43 -15.89 4.50
CA ALA A 474 -3.84 -15.89 4.10
C ALA A 474 -4.28 -14.58 3.41
N THR A 475 -3.61 -13.44 3.67
CA THR A 475 -3.88 -12.15 3.00
C THR A 475 -3.74 -12.20 1.48
N ARG A 476 -3.15 -13.25 0.92
CA ARG A 476 -3.04 -13.48 -0.53
C ARG A 476 -4.34 -13.83 -1.22
N HIS A 477 -5.31 -14.35 -0.46
CA HIS A 477 -6.63 -14.69 -0.95
C HIS A 477 -7.69 -14.32 0.08
N PHE A 478 -8.69 -13.52 -0.31
CA PHE A 478 -9.64 -12.93 0.64
C PHE A 478 -10.47 -13.99 1.38
N ALA A 479 -10.86 -15.10 0.72
CA ALA A 479 -11.58 -16.20 1.40
C ALA A 479 -10.68 -16.91 2.42
N ALA A 480 -9.40 -17.16 2.10
CA ALA A 480 -8.45 -17.77 3.04
C ALA A 480 -8.23 -16.89 4.26
N GLN A 481 -8.04 -15.57 4.05
CA GLN A 481 -7.94 -14.61 5.14
C GLN A 481 -9.19 -14.61 6.02
N THR A 482 -10.38 -14.64 5.39
CA THR A 482 -11.65 -14.72 6.12
C THR A 482 -11.75 -16.00 6.93
N ALA A 483 -11.39 -17.16 6.37
CA ALA A 483 -11.44 -18.44 7.06
C ALA A 483 -10.52 -18.44 8.30
N VAL A 484 -9.26 -18.01 8.14
CA VAL A 484 -8.29 -17.94 9.25
C VAL A 484 -8.75 -16.98 10.35
N VAL A 485 -9.25 -15.80 9.97
CA VAL A 485 -9.79 -14.83 10.94
C VAL A 485 -11.04 -15.38 11.63
N THR A 486 -11.90 -16.12 10.93
CA THR A 486 -13.10 -16.74 11.52
C THR A 486 -12.70 -17.79 12.56
N VAL A 487 -11.74 -18.67 12.26
CA VAL A 487 -11.20 -19.66 13.22
C VAL A 487 -10.66 -18.95 14.46
N LEU A 488 -9.85 -17.92 14.29
CA LEU A 488 -9.24 -17.17 15.39
C LEU A 488 -10.33 -16.52 16.27
N VAL A 489 -11.29 -15.85 15.64
CA VAL A 489 -12.35 -15.13 16.36
C VAL A 489 -13.26 -16.09 17.12
N LEU A 490 -13.65 -17.24 16.52
CA LEU A 490 -14.45 -18.26 17.20
C LEU A 490 -13.69 -18.87 18.38
N ALA A 491 -12.38 -19.09 18.25
CA ALA A 491 -11.55 -19.55 19.36
C ALA A 491 -11.51 -18.53 20.50
N LEU A 492 -11.38 -17.22 20.19
CA LEU A 492 -11.43 -16.16 21.21
C LEU A 492 -12.78 -16.07 21.92
N VAL A 493 -13.89 -16.17 21.17
CA VAL A 493 -15.24 -16.12 21.74
C VAL A 493 -15.49 -17.33 22.65
N MET A 494 -15.00 -18.52 22.25
CA MET A 494 -15.14 -19.72 23.06
C MET A 494 -14.29 -19.65 24.36
N VAL A 495 -13.08 -19.07 24.30
CA VAL A 495 -12.29 -18.80 25.53
C VAL A 495 -12.99 -17.79 26.41
N GLY A 496 -13.72 -16.83 25.85
CA GLY A 496 -14.55 -15.86 26.57
C GLY A 496 -15.83 -16.44 27.22
N GLY A 497 -16.09 -17.74 27.09
CA GLY A 497 -17.21 -18.42 27.75
C GLY A 497 -18.46 -18.63 26.88
N GLU A 498 -18.41 -18.41 25.57
CA GLU A 498 -19.54 -18.50 24.64
C GLU A 498 -19.40 -19.71 23.69
N PRO A 499 -19.94 -20.90 24.01
CA PRO A 499 -19.61 -22.15 23.28
C PRO A 499 -20.32 -22.34 21.92
N GLU A 500 -21.45 -21.66 21.65
CA GLU A 500 -22.31 -21.97 20.49
C GLU A 500 -22.25 -20.91 19.34
N ALA A 501 -21.17 -20.15 19.24
CA ALA A 501 -21.09 -19.03 18.31
C ALA A 501 -20.96 -19.42 16.82
N SER A 502 -20.69 -20.69 16.48
CA SER A 502 -20.31 -21.08 15.10
C SER A 502 -21.47 -20.96 14.09
N TRP A 503 -22.66 -21.42 14.45
CA TRP A 503 -23.82 -21.38 13.55
C TRP A 503 -24.41 -19.98 13.42
N SER A 504 -24.48 -19.23 14.54
CA SER A 504 -24.90 -17.84 14.48
C SER A 504 -23.94 -17.00 13.61
N ARG A 505 -22.64 -17.29 13.67
CA ARG A 505 -21.62 -16.63 12.84
C ARG A 505 -21.82 -16.81 11.33
N ILE A 506 -22.20 -18.01 10.91
CA ILE A 506 -22.53 -18.29 9.50
C ILE A 506 -23.78 -17.51 9.09
N GLY A 507 -24.87 -17.64 9.86
CA GLY A 507 -26.14 -16.98 9.56
C GLY A 507 -26.00 -15.46 9.48
N GLU A 508 -25.35 -14.83 10.46
CA GLU A 508 -25.11 -13.38 10.49
C GLU A 508 -24.21 -12.91 9.36
N THR A 509 -23.19 -13.71 8.99
CA THR A 509 -22.35 -13.37 7.84
C THR A 509 -23.12 -13.42 6.52
N LEU A 510 -23.96 -14.44 6.32
CA LEU A 510 -24.79 -14.54 5.12
C LEU A 510 -25.81 -13.40 5.06
N LEU A 511 -26.41 -13.04 6.19
CA LEU A 511 -27.33 -11.92 6.29
C LEU A 511 -26.63 -10.58 6.02
N ALA A 512 -25.43 -10.37 6.58
CA ALA A 512 -24.60 -9.19 6.26
C ALA A 512 -24.25 -9.12 4.78
N CYS A 513 -23.92 -10.25 4.17
CA CYS A 513 -23.66 -10.36 2.73
C CYS A 513 -24.89 -9.93 1.91
N ALA A 514 -26.10 -10.40 2.30
CA ALA A 514 -27.34 -10.03 1.63
C ALA A 514 -27.64 -8.53 1.78
N ILE A 515 -27.55 -7.98 2.98
CA ILE A 515 -27.76 -6.55 3.25
C ILE A 515 -26.79 -5.70 2.41
N VAL A 516 -25.51 -6.04 2.43
CA VAL A 516 -24.48 -5.27 1.70
C VAL A 516 -24.65 -5.39 0.18
N LEU A 517 -25.10 -6.54 -0.34
CA LEU A 517 -25.45 -6.68 -1.75
C LEU A 517 -26.63 -5.79 -2.11
N ILE A 518 -27.70 -5.81 -1.34
CA ILE A 518 -28.90 -5.01 -1.61
C ILE A 518 -28.55 -3.51 -1.51
N VAL A 519 -28.03 -3.08 -0.36
CA VAL A 519 -27.72 -1.66 -0.09
C VAL A 519 -26.59 -1.15 -0.98
N GLY A 520 -25.56 -1.96 -1.23
CA GLY A 520 -24.41 -1.61 -2.09
C GLY A 520 -24.76 -1.47 -3.57
N HIS A 521 -25.87 -2.11 -4.02
CA HIS A 521 -26.39 -1.98 -5.39
C HIS A 521 -27.51 -0.94 -5.53
N LEU A 522 -28.01 -0.38 -4.42
CA LEU A 522 -28.93 0.74 -4.53
C LEU A 522 -28.31 1.87 -5.34
N PRO A 523 -29.06 2.49 -6.27
CA PRO A 523 -28.56 3.61 -7.05
C PRO A 523 -28.31 4.78 -6.10
N ALA A 524 -27.03 4.93 -5.68
CA ALA A 524 -26.65 6.17 -5.04
C ALA A 524 -26.79 7.30 -6.07
N PRO A 525 -27.33 8.47 -5.70
CA PRO A 525 -27.33 9.63 -6.55
C PRO A 525 -25.88 10.10 -6.72
N GLY A 526 -25.22 9.58 -7.75
CA GLY A 526 -23.81 9.85 -8.06
C GLY A 526 -23.37 8.94 -9.20
N GLN A 527 -22.67 9.49 -10.16
CA GLN A 527 -22.30 8.82 -11.40
C GLN A 527 -21.42 7.58 -11.10
N ARG A 528 -21.94 6.38 -11.30
CA ARG A 528 -21.19 5.13 -11.15
C ARG A 528 -19.95 5.03 -12.07
N GLY A 529 -19.92 5.78 -13.19
CA GLY A 529 -18.75 5.97 -14.04
C GLY A 529 -17.83 7.12 -13.64
N GLY A 530 -18.26 7.99 -12.73
CA GLY A 530 -17.54 9.24 -12.39
C GLY A 530 -16.15 9.01 -11.79
N ASN A 531 -15.93 7.91 -11.07
CA ASN A 531 -14.63 7.61 -10.49
C ASN A 531 -13.60 7.17 -11.56
N VAL A 532 -13.99 6.37 -12.56
CA VAL A 532 -13.12 5.96 -13.67
C VAL A 532 -12.78 7.17 -14.53
N ARG A 533 -13.78 7.99 -14.88
CA ARG A 533 -13.59 9.22 -15.64
C ARG A 533 -12.65 10.19 -14.94
N ALA A 534 -12.92 10.52 -13.68
CA ALA A 534 -12.07 11.43 -12.89
C ALA A 534 -10.61 10.91 -12.74
N ARG A 535 -10.41 9.59 -12.68
CA ARG A 535 -9.06 9.00 -12.63
C ARG A 535 -8.35 9.07 -13.98
N LEU A 536 -9.08 8.88 -15.08
CA LEU A 536 -8.53 9.04 -16.43
C LEU A 536 -8.18 10.49 -16.70
N ASP A 537 -9.04 11.45 -16.32
CA ASP A 537 -8.76 12.88 -16.47
C ASP A 537 -7.50 13.27 -15.68
N ALA A 538 -7.41 12.86 -14.42
CA ALA A 538 -6.20 13.10 -13.62
C ALA A 538 -4.94 12.44 -14.18
N ALA A 539 -5.06 11.30 -14.87
CA ALA A 539 -3.95 10.64 -15.55
C ALA A 539 -3.56 11.39 -16.83
N THR A 540 -4.53 11.92 -17.58
CA THR A 540 -4.32 12.77 -18.75
C THR A 540 -3.59 14.06 -18.36
N ASP A 541 -4.05 14.76 -17.32
CA ASP A 541 -3.43 16.01 -16.85
C ASP A 541 -1.98 15.77 -16.40
N ALA A 542 -1.72 14.66 -15.70
CA ALA A 542 -0.38 14.32 -15.26
C ALA A 542 0.55 13.94 -16.42
N ALA A 543 0.04 13.21 -17.43
CA ALA A 543 0.78 12.88 -18.64
C ALA A 543 1.12 14.13 -19.45
N HIS A 544 0.15 15.06 -19.57
CA HIS A 544 0.35 16.35 -20.22
C HIS A 544 1.42 17.19 -19.53
N ALA A 545 1.34 17.36 -18.21
CA ALA A 545 2.33 18.11 -17.45
C ALA A 545 3.75 17.53 -17.64
N TYR A 546 3.87 16.20 -17.71
CA TYR A 546 5.14 15.54 -17.96
C TYR A 546 5.65 15.79 -19.40
N LEU A 547 4.78 15.65 -20.40
CA LEU A 547 5.11 15.90 -21.81
C LEU A 547 5.57 17.33 -22.02
N THR A 548 4.80 18.31 -21.56
CA THR A 548 5.12 19.75 -21.66
C THR A 548 6.48 20.08 -21.02
N HIS A 549 6.76 19.51 -19.83
CA HIS A 549 8.06 19.70 -19.19
C HIS A 549 9.23 19.14 -20.00
N VAL A 550 9.07 17.96 -20.62
CA VAL A 550 10.11 17.35 -21.44
C VAL A 550 10.32 18.16 -22.73
N LEU A 551 9.25 18.62 -23.38
CA LEU A 551 9.35 19.39 -24.64
C LEU A 551 9.83 20.83 -24.40
N SER A 552 9.62 21.41 -23.22
CA SER A 552 10.12 22.76 -22.90
C SER A 552 11.65 22.84 -22.80
N GLY A 553 12.38 21.72 -22.81
CA GLY A 553 13.83 21.69 -22.67
C GLY A 553 14.33 22.12 -21.30
N ALA A 554 13.47 22.14 -20.27
CA ALA A 554 13.83 22.54 -18.93
C ALA A 554 14.87 21.57 -18.33
N ASP A 555 15.98 22.09 -17.83
CA ASP A 555 17.11 21.29 -17.29
C ASP A 555 16.87 20.81 -15.84
N ASP A 556 15.63 20.93 -15.32
CA ASP A 556 15.29 20.46 -13.97
C ASP A 556 14.95 18.95 -13.98
N ARG A 557 15.98 18.11 -13.88
CA ARG A 557 15.84 16.66 -13.78
C ARG A 557 15.00 16.23 -12.58
N ALA A 558 15.04 16.97 -11.47
CA ALA A 558 14.27 16.61 -10.27
C ALA A 558 12.76 16.82 -10.49
N ALA A 559 12.38 17.93 -11.16
CA ALA A 559 10.99 18.16 -11.55
C ALA A 559 10.52 17.11 -12.58
N ARG A 560 11.36 16.79 -13.57
CA ARG A 560 11.09 15.76 -14.58
C ARG A 560 10.78 14.40 -13.94
N TRP A 561 11.59 13.96 -12.99
CA TRP A 561 11.35 12.69 -12.28
C TRP A 561 10.08 12.71 -11.42
N ALA A 562 9.79 13.85 -10.80
CA ALA A 562 8.56 14.00 -10.03
C ALA A 562 7.31 13.93 -10.93
N LEU A 563 7.31 14.60 -12.08
CA LEU A 563 6.22 14.59 -13.05
C LEU A 563 6.03 13.22 -13.69
N ARG A 564 7.13 12.58 -14.13
CA ARG A 564 7.11 11.21 -14.65
C ARG A 564 6.46 10.24 -13.66
N ARG A 565 6.90 10.28 -12.40
CA ARG A 565 6.33 9.44 -11.35
C ARG A 565 4.85 9.71 -11.14
N GLU A 566 4.44 10.98 -11.10
CA GLU A 566 3.05 11.35 -10.93
C GLU A 566 2.19 10.82 -12.08
N ALA A 567 2.66 10.94 -13.34
CA ALA A 567 1.98 10.42 -14.51
C ALA A 567 1.77 8.90 -14.42
N TYR A 568 2.81 8.12 -14.14
CA TYR A 568 2.67 6.67 -13.98
C TYR A 568 1.80 6.28 -12.77
N ARG A 569 1.87 7.02 -11.67
CA ARG A 569 1.03 6.76 -10.49
C ARG A 569 -0.44 6.99 -10.81
N LYS A 570 -0.78 8.11 -11.47
CA LYS A 570 -2.16 8.41 -11.87
C LYS A 570 -2.68 7.41 -12.87
N LEU A 571 -1.85 6.97 -13.80
CA LEU A 571 -2.18 5.92 -14.76
C LEU A 571 -2.45 4.58 -14.07
N ALA A 572 -1.63 4.19 -13.10
CA ALA A 572 -1.86 2.97 -12.31
C ALA A 572 -3.16 3.06 -11.49
N GLU A 573 -3.47 4.24 -10.91
CA GLU A 573 -4.74 4.49 -10.22
C GLU A 573 -5.94 4.37 -11.18
N ALA A 574 -5.83 4.90 -12.40
CA ALA A 574 -6.88 4.81 -13.43
C ALA A 574 -7.09 3.35 -13.88
N ARG A 575 -6.01 2.61 -14.20
CA ARG A 575 -6.10 1.19 -14.54
C ARG A 575 -6.74 0.36 -13.43
N ALA A 576 -6.33 0.55 -12.19
CA ALA A 576 -6.93 -0.13 -11.06
C ALA A 576 -8.42 0.20 -10.88
N ALA A 577 -8.86 1.40 -11.26
CA ALA A 577 -10.28 1.77 -11.24
C ALA A 577 -11.05 1.09 -12.39
N ILE A 578 -10.47 1.02 -13.60
CA ILE A 578 -11.04 0.34 -14.77
C ILE A 578 -11.18 -1.17 -14.47
N ASP A 579 -10.11 -1.81 -13.97
CA ASP A 579 -10.11 -3.25 -13.66
C ASP A 579 -11.18 -3.60 -12.61
N ARG A 580 -11.34 -2.75 -11.58
CA ARG A 580 -12.38 -2.94 -10.57
C ARG A 580 -13.78 -2.79 -11.16
N ALA A 581 -13.98 -1.79 -12.01
CA ALA A 581 -15.28 -1.55 -12.64
C ALA A 581 -15.63 -2.64 -13.67
N ALA A 582 -14.65 -3.14 -14.43
CA ALA A 582 -14.83 -4.26 -15.37
C ALA A 582 -15.12 -5.60 -14.67
N ALA A 583 -14.65 -5.76 -13.43
CA ALA A 583 -14.92 -6.95 -12.62
C ALA A 583 -16.25 -6.90 -11.86
N GLU A 584 -17.05 -5.82 -11.94
CA GLU A 584 -18.42 -5.74 -11.42
C GLU A 584 -19.41 -6.49 -12.34
N LEU A 585 -20.68 -6.52 -11.94
CA LEU A 585 -21.71 -7.17 -12.74
C LEU A 585 -21.85 -6.53 -14.14
N PRO A 586 -22.12 -7.31 -15.21
CA PRO A 586 -22.17 -6.82 -16.59
C PRO A 586 -23.09 -5.61 -16.82
N THR A 587 -24.20 -5.55 -16.09
CA THR A 587 -25.14 -4.41 -16.15
C THR A 587 -24.56 -3.10 -15.62
N LEU A 588 -23.52 -3.17 -14.78
CA LEU A 588 -22.82 -2.02 -14.21
C LEU A 588 -21.51 -1.71 -14.96
N ALA A 589 -20.95 -2.69 -15.68
CA ALA A 589 -19.70 -2.56 -16.43
C ALA A 589 -19.84 -1.74 -17.73
N ARG A 590 -21.04 -1.51 -18.24
CA ARG A 590 -21.30 -0.77 -19.50
C ARG A 590 -20.73 0.66 -19.53
N HIS A 591 -20.46 1.26 -18.38
CA HIS A 591 -19.87 2.60 -18.28
C HIS A 591 -18.33 2.62 -18.39
N THR A 592 -17.72 1.48 -18.67
CA THR A 592 -16.25 1.34 -18.82
C THR A 592 -15.82 1.00 -20.23
N GLU A 593 -16.77 0.91 -21.18
CA GLU A 593 -16.46 0.63 -22.59
C GLU A 593 -15.50 1.71 -23.15
N GLY A 594 -14.44 1.31 -23.83
CA GLY A 594 -13.42 2.19 -24.38
C GLY A 594 -12.39 2.76 -23.39
N THR A 595 -12.68 2.76 -22.07
CA THR A 595 -11.76 3.37 -21.08
C THR A 595 -10.42 2.63 -20.95
N GLY A 596 -10.39 1.32 -21.24
CA GLY A 596 -9.19 0.51 -21.28
C GLY A 596 -8.22 0.93 -22.39
N GLU A 597 -8.76 1.28 -23.56
CA GLU A 597 -7.99 1.77 -24.71
C GLU A 597 -7.39 3.14 -24.41
N VAL A 598 -8.17 4.06 -23.84
CA VAL A 598 -7.68 5.37 -23.39
C VAL A 598 -6.49 5.21 -22.41
N ALA A 599 -6.62 4.33 -21.42
CA ALA A 599 -5.54 4.06 -20.48
C ALA A 599 -4.29 3.46 -21.15
N ALA A 600 -4.47 2.59 -22.14
CA ALA A 600 -3.38 2.00 -22.90
C ALA A 600 -2.65 3.05 -23.77
N THR A 601 -3.39 3.97 -24.38
CA THR A 601 -2.80 5.06 -25.19
C THR A 601 -2.08 6.07 -24.31
N LEU A 602 -2.63 6.46 -23.14
CA LEU A 602 -1.94 7.29 -22.16
C LEU A 602 -0.63 6.63 -21.70
N GLU A 603 -0.61 5.33 -21.51
CA GLU A 603 0.59 4.60 -21.12
C GLU A 603 1.67 4.67 -22.20
N ARG A 604 1.28 4.43 -23.46
CA ARG A 604 2.19 4.59 -24.61
C ARG A 604 2.70 6.03 -24.74
N LEU A 605 1.87 7.02 -24.45
CA LEU A 605 2.27 8.44 -24.47
C LEU A 605 3.34 8.73 -23.42
N VAL A 606 3.14 8.31 -22.16
CA VAL A 606 4.11 8.51 -21.09
C VAL A 606 5.42 7.78 -21.35
N ASP A 607 5.37 6.57 -21.95
CA ASP A 607 6.56 5.82 -22.35
C ASP A 607 7.33 6.51 -23.48
N THR A 608 6.60 6.99 -24.50
CA THR A 608 7.20 7.74 -25.60
C THR A 608 7.84 9.04 -25.09
N THR A 609 7.16 9.76 -24.21
CA THR A 609 7.71 10.96 -23.54
C THR A 609 8.99 10.64 -22.78
N THR A 610 9.04 9.49 -22.08
CA THR A 610 10.27 9.06 -21.39
C THR A 610 11.41 8.75 -22.35
N ALA A 611 11.13 8.11 -23.49
CA ALA A 611 12.12 7.85 -24.54
C ALA A 611 12.61 9.16 -25.16
N CYS A 612 11.72 10.13 -25.41
CA CYS A 612 12.08 11.47 -25.87
C CYS A 612 13.03 12.17 -24.87
N ALA A 613 12.73 12.10 -23.57
CA ALA A 613 13.59 12.70 -22.55
C ALA A 613 15.00 12.13 -22.56
N VAL A 614 15.14 10.80 -22.62
CA VAL A 614 16.45 10.12 -22.70
C VAL A 614 17.18 10.48 -23.98
N HIS A 615 16.48 10.59 -25.11
CA HIS A 615 17.08 10.95 -26.38
C HIS A 615 17.51 12.40 -26.43
N LEU A 616 16.72 13.32 -25.88
CA LEU A 616 17.05 14.74 -25.76
C LEU A 616 18.29 14.96 -24.87
N ASP A 617 18.40 14.24 -23.75
CA ASP A 617 19.57 14.32 -22.87
C ASP A 617 20.88 13.91 -23.59
N ASP A 618 20.81 12.97 -24.56
CA ASP A 618 21.96 12.45 -25.26
C ASP A 618 22.29 13.26 -26.54
N THR A 619 21.29 13.70 -27.29
CA THR A 619 21.48 14.28 -28.63
C THR A 619 21.07 15.74 -28.76
N GLY A 620 20.34 16.28 -27.79
CA GLY A 620 19.80 17.65 -27.78
C GLY A 620 18.66 17.89 -28.78
N ARG A 621 18.19 16.88 -29.52
CA ARG A 621 17.12 17.00 -30.53
C ARG A 621 16.25 15.76 -30.55
N LEU A 622 14.97 15.94 -30.89
CA LEU A 622 14.07 14.80 -31.19
C LEU A 622 14.29 14.34 -32.65
N THR A 623 14.12 13.04 -32.86
CA THR A 623 14.07 12.49 -34.22
C THR A 623 12.66 12.64 -34.81
N PRO A 624 12.49 12.69 -36.13
CA PRO A 624 11.17 12.67 -36.77
C PRO A 624 10.28 11.54 -36.31
N ARG A 625 10.85 10.36 -36.02
CA ARG A 625 10.11 9.21 -35.47
C ARG A 625 9.50 9.52 -34.09
N HIS A 626 10.17 10.28 -33.24
CA HIS A 626 9.64 10.67 -31.93
C HIS A 626 8.46 11.63 -32.06
N THR A 627 8.59 12.65 -32.92
CA THR A 627 7.54 13.66 -33.14
C THR A 627 6.31 13.07 -33.83
N GLU A 628 6.50 12.25 -34.87
CA GLU A 628 5.41 11.53 -35.51
C GLU A 628 4.66 10.60 -34.55
N ARG A 629 5.41 9.87 -33.71
CA ARG A 629 4.80 8.96 -32.76
C ARG A 629 4.02 9.70 -31.67
N LEU A 630 4.53 10.84 -31.19
CA LEU A 630 3.80 11.68 -30.22
C LEU A 630 2.53 12.24 -30.85
N ALA A 631 2.59 12.78 -32.07
CA ALA A 631 1.42 13.30 -32.79
C ALA A 631 0.36 12.20 -32.96
N THR A 632 0.75 11.03 -33.50
CA THR A 632 -0.17 9.88 -33.66
C THR A 632 -0.84 9.48 -32.33
N LEU A 633 -0.10 9.45 -31.21
CA LEU A 633 -0.65 9.06 -29.92
C LEU A 633 -1.60 10.13 -29.34
N LEU A 634 -1.35 11.40 -29.61
CA LEU A 634 -2.24 12.49 -29.21
C LEU A 634 -3.56 12.42 -29.99
N ASP A 635 -3.51 12.20 -31.32
CA ASP A 635 -4.69 12.02 -32.16
C ASP A 635 -5.51 10.79 -31.74
N GLU A 636 -4.83 9.64 -31.55
CA GLU A 636 -5.47 8.42 -31.02
C GLU A 636 -6.15 8.66 -29.67
N LEU A 637 -5.51 9.44 -28.77
CA LEU A 637 -6.04 9.74 -27.46
C LEU A 637 -7.33 10.55 -27.54
N VAL A 638 -7.37 11.59 -28.41
CA VAL A 638 -8.58 12.40 -28.63
C VAL A 638 -9.72 11.52 -29.13
N GLU A 639 -9.49 10.74 -30.20
CA GLU A 639 -10.51 9.88 -30.79
C GLU A 639 -11.03 8.82 -29.79
N GLN A 640 -10.16 8.23 -28.99
CA GLN A 640 -10.56 7.24 -27.99
C GLN A 640 -11.31 7.85 -26.83
N ARG A 641 -10.96 9.09 -26.41
CA ARG A 641 -11.70 9.82 -25.36
C ARG A 641 -13.10 10.18 -25.83
N GLU A 642 -13.26 10.66 -27.04
CA GLU A 642 -14.58 10.93 -27.64
C GLU A 642 -15.45 9.67 -27.68
N ARG A 643 -14.89 8.53 -28.18
CA ARG A 643 -15.60 7.24 -28.20
C ARG A 643 -15.99 6.74 -26.80
N ALA A 644 -15.18 6.99 -25.79
CA ALA A 644 -15.47 6.65 -24.41
C ALA A 644 -16.42 7.63 -23.70
N GLY A 645 -16.86 8.71 -24.39
CA GLY A 645 -17.72 9.77 -23.83
C GLY A 645 -17.04 10.55 -22.69
N LEU A 646 -15.73 10.72 -22.77
CA LEU A 646 -14.91 11.54 -21.87
C LEU A 646 -14.85 12.97 -22.40
N ALA A 647 -14.70 13.96 -21.52
CA ALA A 647 -14.49 15.34 -21.94
C ALA A 647 -13.21 15.48 -22.78
N ASP A 648 -13.21 16.45 -23.69
CA ASP A 648 -12.04 16.75 -24.50
C ASP A 648 -10.81 16.99 -23.62
N PRO A 649 -9.64 16.54 -24.05
CA PRO A 649 -8.40 16.85 -23.35
C PRO A 649 -8.19 18.38 -23.33
N PRO A 650 -7.43 18.94 -22.37
CA PRO A 650 -7.12 20.36 -22.35
C PRO A 650 -6.59 20.82 -23.71
N ALA A 651 -7.11 21.94 -24.22
CA ALA A 651 -6.74 22.49 -25.54
C ALA A 651 -5.22 22.68 -25.72
N ASP A 652 -4.52 22.94 -24.62
CA ASP A 652 -3.05 23.09 -24.59
C ASP A 652 -2.29 21.79 -24.90
N LEU A 653 -2.95 20.64 -24.79
CA LEU A 653 -2.37 19.31 -25.12
C LEU A 653 -2.21 19.14 -26.64
N LEU A 654 -3.07 19.77 -27.41
CA LEU A 654 -3.09 19.68 -28.89
C LEU A 654 -2.14 20.71 -29.53
N SER A 655 -1.69 21.71 -28.76
CA SER A 655 -0.80 22.79 -29.24
C SER A 655 0.68 22.57 -28.88
N ALA A 656 1.00 21.56 -28.11
CA ALA A 656 2.38 21.21 -27.71
C ALA A 656 3.02 20.24 -28.69
#